data_2bf32ec98b181f3dd0ead610dcc5760e
#
_entry.id   2bf32ec98b181f3dd0ead610dcc5760e
#
_cell.length_a   1.000
_cell.length_b   1.000
_cell.length_c   1.000
_cell.angle_alpha   90.00
_cell.angle_beta   90.00
_cell.angle_gamma   90.00
#
_symmetry.space_group_name_H-M   'P 1'
#
loop_
_entity.id
_entity.type
_entity.pdbx_description
1 polymer ?
#
loop_
_entity_poly.entity_id
_entity_poly.type
_entity_poly.pdbx_seq_one_letter_code
_entity_poly.pdbx_strand_id
1 'polypeptide(L)'
;MSMENKDNNQPKKKFSRRKFFTRTGIGLAGTMALLYFGRSPIRRGISGFAVDLDLPSGISNFDTDMWFEIHADNTITLKSPKVEMGQGIFTGMAMLAAEELDVALDKIKVVHATTLNGAPDTAGTGGSSTTTSLYKNIREVAATLRETLKLAASKLWNVDPSVISTKDGVLTAGDKMLTYAELTKKTTDWKAAKTPALRPASQFKYVGTEQKRLDLQDKVLAKPIYGIDTDLPNMVYGSVLYSPFIGGKLIKADISEAKSSSGVLAVVEDKEWIGVVANTRYAAEMATRKIKAEWDYPKKYSIKNVLKTITVGKGTEVNVQKEGDTEGVFNDKIATFLSSEYRTPLGVHAGMEPSITVADVVGDKATIYTSYQVSNQIQSAVASGLDLSSKNIEVRITYLGGGFGRRFMKTNAVEAAKLSKAVGKPVHLLYTREQEFQNGYFRPNTHHILRGQLDGNAKLMAMRHDLATADMVLLALSPLAMTVLGADFISAGHGSHIPYAIPNRKATMWQGELPFQTGIWRGVGMYANTFAVESFMDEMANKAGIDPLKFRLDHCDESDLLKRRKAILTILAEKAGWNNPKIEGIGRGIAVGEDRKSISAAIAEVKIEEGMIKIVKVTQIIDAGKIVNPSGVRQQVEGATMMAMSAALYEDVHIEDSQVVETNFHNYHVATLLNTPQIEVIMHESGEKPFGVGEPPMAPVAPAIANAIFNLTGKRLRSLPLQTALDNFDKK
;
A
#
# COMPACT_ATOMS: atom_id res chain seq x y z
N MET A 1 -35.15 -18.55 63.69
CA MET A 1 -35.77 -17.65 62.71
C MET A 1 -34.92 -17.79 61.42
N SER A 2 -35.45 -18.54 60.48
CA SER A 2 -34.88 -18.90 59.19
C SER A 2 -35.06 -17.75 58.21
N MET A 3 -34.02 -17.42 57.42
CA MET A 3 -34.17 -16.66 56.21
C MET A 3 -33.79 -17.55 55.01
N GLU A 4 -34.80 -17.78 54.16
CA GLU A 4 -34.76 -18.58 52.96
C GLU A 4 -33.92 -17.91 51.85
N ASN A 5 -33.05 -18.69 51.25
CA ASN A 5 -32.39 -18.38 50.00
C ASN A 5 -33.38 -18.62 48.83
N LYS A 6 -33.70 -17.57 48.07
CA LYS A 6 -34.43 -17.69 46.81
C LYS A 6 -33.45 -17.89 45.66
N ASP A 7 -33.39 -19.12 45.20
CA ASP A 7 -32.78 -19.50 43.93
C ASP A 7 -33.53 -18.87 42.75
N ASN A 8 -32.82 -18.03 41.97
CA ASN A 8 -33.36 -17.40 40.77
C ASN A 8 -32.94 -18.21 39.53
N ASN A 9 -33.67 -19.29 39.29
CA ASN A 9 -33.49 -20.19 38.17
C ASN A 9 -34.38 -19.72 36.99
N GLN A 10 -33.86 -18.77 36.15
CA GLN A 10 -34.49 -18.45 34.89
C GLN A 10 -34.02 -19.43 33.77
N PRO A 11 -34.92 -20.02 32.99
CA PRO A 11 -34.55 -20.97 31.94
C PRO A 11 -33.87 -20.25 30.76
N LYS A 12 -32.62 -20.65 30.44
CA LYS A 12 -31.91 -20.22 29.25
C LYS A 12 -32.72 -20.57 28.00
N LYS A 13 -33.29 -19.56 27.32
CA LYS A 13 -33.98 -19.71 26.06
C LYS A 13 -33.00 -20.32 25.01
N LYS A 14 -33.21 -21.56 24.64
CA LYS A 14 -32.52 -22.21 23.51
C LYS A 14 -32.86 -21.43 22.23
N PHE A 15 -31.88 -20.74 21.68
CA PHE A 15 -31.98 -20.12 20.36
C PHE A 15 -32.10 -21.22 19.29
N SER A 16 -33.26 -21.29 18.63
CA SER A 16 -33.48 -22.20 17.52
C SER A 16 -32.69 -21.73 16.30
N ARG A 17 -31.75 -22.56 15.82
CA ARG A 17 -30.96 -22.32 14.59
C ARG A 17 -31.85 -21.96 13.38
N ARG A 18 -33.03 -22.55 13.28
CA ARG A 18 -33.98 -22.28 12.19
C ARG A 18 -34.58 -20.85 12.27
N LYS A 19 -34.83 -20.29 13.46
CA LYS A 19 -35.28 -18.90 13.63
C LYS A 19 -34.18 -17.88 13.41
N PHE A 20 -32.91 -18.26 13.67
CA PHE A 20 -31.77 -17.44 13.36
C PHE A 20 -31.57 -17.33 11.85
N PHE A 21 -31.57 -18.43 11.12
CA PHE A 21 -31.40 -18.43 9.64
C PHE A 21 -32.57 -17.75 8.91
N THR A 22 -33.80 -17.85 9.35
CA THR A 22 -34.93 -17.14 8.71
C THR A 22 -34.90 -15.64 8.98
N ARG A 23 -34.53 -15.20 10.16
CA ARG A 23 -34.38 -13.75 10.46
C ARG A 23 -33.15 -13.13 9.81
N THR A 24 -32.03 -13.85 9.75
CA THR A 24 -30.80 -13.40 9.09
C THR A 24 -30.97 -13.41 7.55
N GLY A 25 -31.66 -14.40 6.98
CA GLY A 25 -31.95 -14.48 5.55
C GLY A 25 -32.89 -13.36 5.06
N ILE A 26 -33.93 -13.01 5.82
CA ILE A 26 -34.82 -11.87 5.49
C ILE A 26 -34.09 -10.54 5.69
N GLY A 27 -33.24 -10.41 6.72
CA GLY A 27 -32.38 -9.25 6.92
C GLY A 27 -31.38 -9.06 5.78
N LEU A 28 -30.70 -10.12 5.35
CA LEU A 28 -29.77 -10.11 4.22
C LEU A 28 -30.44 -9.79 2.88
N ALA A 29 -31.63 -10.38 2.61
CA ALA A 29 -32.39 -10.08 1.39
C ALA A 29 -32.92 -8.65 1.39
N GLY A 30 -33.41 -8.15 2.53
CA GLY A 30 -33.83 -6.76 2.69
C GLY A 30 -32.66 -5.77 2.57
N THR A 31 -31.52 -6.09 3.15
CA THR A 31 -30.29 -5.29 3.03
C THR A 31 -29.76 -5.31 1.59
N MET A 32 -29.80 -6.46 0.90
CA MET A 32 -29.43 -6.57 -0.52
C MET A 32 -30.37 -5.80 -1.44
N ALA A 33 -31.68 -5.82 -1.18
CA ALA A 33 -32.63 -5.02 -1.94
C ALA A 33 -32.43 -3.52 -1.71
N LEU A 34 -32.25 -3.08 -0.48
CA LEU A 34 -31.88 -1.68 -0.14
C LEU A 34 -30.57 -1.25 -0.79
N LEU A 35 -29.55 -2.12 -0.78
CA LEU A 35 -28.27 -1.86 -1.43
C LEU A 35 -28.40 -1.84 -2.96
N TYR A 36 -29.30 -2.62 -3.55
CA TYR A 36 -29.53 -2.62 -4.99
C TYR A 36 -30.28 -1.36 -5.47
N PHE A 37 -31.35 -0.97 -4.80
CA PHE A 37 -32.18 0.21 -5.17
C PHE A 37 -31.60 1.53 -4.66
N GLY A 38 -30.83 1.53 -3.55
CA GLY A 38 -30.13 2.69 -3.02
C GLY A 38 -28.68 2.85 -3.49
N ARG A 39 -28.26 2.18 -4.57
CA ARG A 39 -26.86 2.08 -5.02
C ARG A 39 -26.13 3.42 -5.09
N SER A 40 -26.71 4.41 -5.72
CA SER A 40 -26.00 5.66 -6.02
C SER A 40 -25.75 6.54 -4.79
N PRO A 41 -26.72 6.80 -3.89
CA PRO A 41 -26.46 7.54 -2.64
C PRO A 41 -25.54 6.79 -1.68
N ILE A 42 -25.72 5.47 -1.55
CA ILE A 42 -24.91 4.64 -0.64
C ILE A 42 -23.46 4.60 -1.11
N ARG A 43 -23.23 4.41 -2.42
CA ARG A 43 -21.88 4.40 -3.00
C ARG A 43 -21.19 5.76 -2.84
N ARG A 44 -21.90 6.87 -3.01
CA ARG A 44 -21.37 8.21 -2.73
C ARG A 44 -21.00 8.39 -1.27
N GLY A 45 -21.87 7.93 -0.36
CA GLY A 45 -21.59 7.94 1.08
C GLY A 45 -20.34 7.12 1.44
N ILE A 46 -20.23 5.90 0.91
CA ILE A 46 -19.05 5.04 1.13
C ILE A 46 -17.80 5.66 0.49
N SER A 47 -17.90 6.22 -0.71
CA SER A 47 -16.80 6.87 -1.41
C SER A 47 -16.28 8.10 -0.65
N GLY A 48 -17.17 8.99 -0.20
CA GLY A 48 -16.80 10.13 0.65
C GLY A 48 -16.21 9.70 1.98
N PHE A 49 -16.80 8.67 2.60
CA PHE A 49 -16.30 8.10 3.85
C PHE A 49 -14.95 7.38 3.67
N ALA A 50 -14.71 6.72 2.53
CA ALA A 50 -13.46 6.01 2.25
C ALA A 50 -12.24 6.95 2.14
N VAL A 51 -12.43 8.21 1.75
CA VAL A 51 -11.37 9.23 1.73
C VAL A 51 -10.88 9.55 3.14
N ASP A 52 -11.81 9.56 4.12
CA ASP A 52 -11.53 9.87 5.53
C ASP A 52 -11.33 8.62 6.40
N LEU A 53 -11.47 7.43 5.84
CA LEU A 53 -11.43 6.18 6.60
C LEU A 53 -10.02 5.88 7.11
N ASP A 54 -9.85 5.86 8.42
CA ASP A 54 -8.74 5.18 9.06
C ASP A 54 -8.90 3.68 8.77
N LEU A 55 -8.07 3.11 7.91
CA LEU A 55 -8.11 1.67 7.69
C LEU A 55 -7.82 0.95 9.01
N PRO A 56 -8.68 -0.01 9.41
CA PRO A 56 -8.44 -0.77 10.62
C PRO A 56 -7.13 -1.53 10.50
N SER A 57 -6.45 -1.74 11.62
CA SER A 57 -5.19 -2.49 11.66
C SER A 57 -5.33 -3.94 11.17
N GLY A 58 -6.53 -4.48 11.18
CA GLY A 58 -6.78 -5.91 10.96
C GLY A 58 -6.36 -6.80 12.13
N ILE A 59 -5.88 -6.21 13.21
CA ILE A 59 -5.37 -6.89 14.39
C ILE A 59 -6.39 -6.77 15.51
N SER A 60 -6.75 -7.92 16.10
CA SER A 60 -7.74 -8.00 17.18
C SER A 60 -7.16 -8.50 18.50
N ASN A 61 -5.95 -9.07 18.49
CA ASN A 61 -5.30 -9.58 19.71
C ASN A 61 -4.16 -8.65 20.14
N PHE A 62 -4.30 -8.08 21.34
CA PHE A 62 -3.34 -7.18 21.97
C PHE A 62 -2.82 -7.74 23.32
N ASP A 63 -2.86 -9.06 23.52
CA ASP A 63 -2.23 -9.71 24.64
C ASP A 63 -0.70 -9.54 24.57
N THR A 64 -0.08 -9.21 25.69
CA THR A 64 1.33 -8.81 25.74
C THR A 64 2.31 -9.88 25.26
N ASP A 65 2.01 -11.16 25.47
CA ASP A 65 2.82 -12.31 25.05
C ASP A 65 2.75 -12.56 23.53
N MET A 66 1.70 -12.11 22.87
CA MET A 66 1.59 -12.14 21.42
C MET A 66 2.48 -11.07 20.75
N TRP A 67 2.87 -10.03 21.50
CA TRP A 67 3.66 -8.91 20.98
C TRP A 67 5.09 -8.89 21.47
N PHE A 68 5.33 -9.29 22.73
CA PHE A 68 6.65 -9.11 23.37
C PHE A 68 7.19 -10.41 23.94
N GLU A 69 8.52 -10.53 23.90
CA GLU A 69 9.26 -11.59 24.57
C GLU A 69 10.50 -10.97 25.21
N ILE A 70 10.66 -11.18 26.53
CA ILE A 70 11.80 -10.67 27.31
C ILE A 70 12.86 -11.76 27.40
N HIS A 71 14.09 -11.48 26.93
CA HIS A 71 15.20 -12.41 26.93
C HIS A 71 16.06 -12.31 28.18
N ALA A 72 16.87 -13.33 28.43
CA ALA A 72 17.72 -13.44 29.63
C ALA A 72 18.78 -12.31 29.77
N ASP A 73 19.16 -11.68 28.65
CA ASP A 73 20.06 -10.55 28.56
C ASP A 73 19.37 -9.18 28.68
N ASN A 74 18.08 -9.18 29.05
CA ASN A 74 17.23 -8.01 29.15
C ASN A 74 16.94 -7.31 27.83
N THR A 75 17.19 -7.96 26.68
CA THR A 75 16.63 -7.52 25.39
C THR A 75 15.19 -7.94 25.26
N ILE A 76 14.45 -7.22 24.41
CA ILE A 76 13.02 -7.48 24.19
C ILE A 76 12.77 -7.69 22.70
N THR A 77 12.19 -8.82 22.33
CA THR A 77 11.68 -9.01 20.98
C THR A 77 10.26 -8.46 20.87
N LEU A 78 10.05 -7.58 19.89
CA LEU A 78 8.73 -7.14 19.42
C LEU A 78 8.35 -7.95 18.20
N LYS A 79 7.29 -8.76 18.30
CA LYS A 79 6.74 -9.57 17.21
C LYS A 79 5.77 -8.71 16.39
N SER A 80 6.21 -8.23 15.23
CA SER A 80 5.42 -7.34 14.37
C SER A 80 4.46 -8.13 13.49
N PRO A 81 3.15 -7.89 13.59
CA PRO A 81 2.19 -8.41 12.61
C PRO A 81 2.25 -7.69 11.26
N LYS A 82 2.90 -6.51 11.22
CA LYS A 82 3.10 -5.72 10.01
C LYS A 82 4.46 -6.03 9.38
N VAL A 83 4.51 -5.96 8.06
CA VAL A 83 5.64 -6.40 7.26
C VAL A 83 6.59 -5.25 6.95
N GLU A 84 7.90 -5.49 7.05
CA GLU A 84 8.95 -4.57 6.63
C GLU A 84 9.30 -4.81 5.15
N MET A 85 9.05 -3.80 4.32
CA MET A 85 9.28 -3.84 2.87
C MET A 85 10.14 -2.68 2.35
N GLY A 86 10.92 -2.07 3.26
CA GLY A 86 11.76 -0.92 2.99
C GLY A 86 11.23 0.40 3.57
N GLN A 87 9.98 0.43 4.08
CA GLN A 87 9.36 1.63 4.61
C GLN A 87 9.84 2.06 6.01
N GLY A 88 10.61 1.20 6.71
CA GLY A 88 11.18 1.52 8.02
C GLY A 88 10.21 1.42 9.20
N ILE A 89 9.12 0.68 9.05
CA ILE A 89 8.08 0.58 10.09
C ILE A 89 8.60 -0.09 11.37
N PHE A 90 9.54 -1.04 11.27
CA PHE A 90 10.13 -1.70 12.44
C PHE A 90 10.77 -0.69 13.39
N THR A 91 11.48 0.30 12.85
CA THR A 91 12.07 1.37 13.67
C THR A 91 11.00 2.21 14.36
N GLY A 92 9.94 2.62 13.64
CA GLY A 92 8.83 3.37 14.23
C GLY A 92 8.09 2.60 15.32
N MET A 93 7.83 1.30 15.11
CA MET A 93 7.19 0.44 16.12
C MET A 93 8.07 0.27 17.36
N ALA A 94 9.37 0.05 17.16
CA ALA A 94 10.33 -0.05 18.27
C ALA A 94 10.42 1.24 19.08
N MET A 95 10.39 2.42 18.41
CA MET A 95 10.35 3.72 19.11
C MET A 95 9.14 3.84 20.01
N LEU A 96 7.94 3.51 19.52
CA LEU A 96 6.71 3.54 20.31
C LEU A 96 6.75 2.56 21.49
N ALA A 97 7.30 1.37 21.28
CA ALA A 97 7.45 0.37 22.34
C ALA A 97 8.50 0.78 23.38
N ALA A 98 9.66 1.31 22.94
CA ALA A 98 10.74 1.77 23.83
C ALA A 98 10.27 2.89 24.77
N GLU A 99 9.48 3.84 24.26
CA GLU A 99 8.91 4.91 25.09
C GLU A 99 8.10 4.34 26.25
N GLU A 100 7.19 3.41 25.98
CA GLU A 100 6.26 2.91 26.98
C GLU A 100 6.87 1.84 27.88
N LEU A 101 7.76 0.98 27.35
CA LEU A 101 8.50 0.00 28.15
C LEU A 101 9.60 0.60 29.02
N ASP A 102 9.97 1.86 28.75
CA ASP A 102 11.10 2.54 29.40
C ASP A 102 12.42 1.76 29.24
N VAL A 103 12.73 1.38 28.01
CA VAL A 103 13.98 0.68 27.65
C VAL A 103 14.73 1.45 26.60
N ALA A 104 16.05 1.23 26.50
CA ALA A 104 16.83 1.79 25.42
C ALA A 104 16.40 1.20 24.08
N LEU A 105 16.38 2.00 23.00
CA LEU A 105 15.89 1.59 21.69
C LEU A 105 16.67 0.40 21.12
N ASP A 106 17.97 0.33 21.34
CA ASP A 106 18.86 -0.76 20.93
C ASP A 106 18.60 -2.10 21.66
N LYS A 107 17.82 -2.08 22.76
CA LYS A 107 17.37 -3.27 23.47
C LYS A 107 16.11 -3.90 22.84
N ILE A 108 15.48 -3.24 21.88
CA ILE A 108 14.32 -3.79 21.19
C ILE A 108 14.73 -4.38 19.85
N LYS A 109 14.52 -5.69 19.69
CA LYS A 109 14.65 -6.40 18.41
C LYS A 109 13.26 -6.61 17.82
N VAL A 110 13.03 -6.14 16.59
CA VAL A 110 11.76 -6.37 15.89
C VAL A 110 11.89 -7.53 14.93
N VAL A 111 10.93 -8.47 14.98
CA VAL A 111 10.84 -9.60 14.06
C VAL A 111 9.43 -9.69 13.49
N HIS A 112 9.27 -10.28 12.30
CA HIS A 112 7.94 -10.57 11.78
C HIS A 112 7.25 -11.63 12.65
N ALA A 113 5.99 -11.41 13.00
CA ALA A 113 5.12 -12.43 13.55
C ALA A 113 4.86 -13.52 12.50
N THR A 114 4.65 -14.76 12.93
CA THR A 114 4.18 -15.85 12.06
C THR A 114 2.66 -16.02 12.20
N THR A 115 2.03 -16.80 11.32
CA THR A 115 0.59 -17.09 11.46
C THR A 115 0.26 -17.99 12.67
N LEU A 116 1.26 -18.60 13.29
CA LEU A 116 1.11 -19.44 14.49
C LEU A 116 1.71 -18.82 15.77
N ASN A 117 2.56 -17.79 15.64
CA ASN A 117 3.23 -17.15 16.77
C ASN A 117 3.26 -15.63 16.57
N GLY A 118 2.32 -14.94 17.20
CA GLY A 118 2.14 -13.50 17.15
C GLY A 118 0.69 -13.10 16.90
N ALA A 119 0.39 -11.82 16.97
CA ALA A 119 -0.94 -11.30 16.74
C ALA A 119 -1.33 -11.47 15.24
N PRO A 120 -2.50 -12.07 14.94
CA PRO A 120 -2.94 -12.24 13.54
C PRO A 120 -3.30 -10.89 12.93
N ASP A 121 -2.89 -10.68 11.67
CA ASP A 121 -3.24 -9.50 10.88
C ASP A 121 -4.05 -9.91 9.64
N THR A 122 -5.33 -9.55 9.62
CA THR A 122 -6.26 -9.88 8.53
C THR A 122 -6.30 -8.82 7.43
N ALA A 123 -5.83 -7.60 7.71
CA ALA A 123 -5.80 -6.51 6.75
C ALA A 123 -4.48 -6.40 5.98
N GLY A 124 -3.38 -6.95 6.54
CA GLY A 124 -2.05 -6.87 5.94
C GLY A 124 -1.40 -5.49 6.07
N THR A 125 -0.28 -5.32 5.37
CA THR A 125 0.52 -4.11 5.39
C THR A 125 0.35 -3.35 4.08
N GLY A 126 -0.47 -2.30 4.09
CA GLY A 126 -0.77 -1.49 2.89
C GLY A 126 -1.55 -0.23 3.24
N GLY A 127 -1.79 0.62 2.24
CA GLY A 127 -2.57 1.85 2.37
C GLY A 127 -2.00 2.83 3.38
N SER A 128 -0.70 2.82 3.62
CA SER A 128 0.01 3.71 4.56
C SER A 128 -0.57 3.72 5.98
N SER A 129 -1.30 2.66 6.37
CA SER A 129 -2.14 2.64 7.58
C SER A 129 -1.43 2.18 8.85
N THR A 130 -0.22 1.61 8.77
CA THR A 130 0.41 0.95 9.94
C THR A 130 0.60 1.90 11.12
N THR A 131 1.25 3.04 10.92
CA THR A 131 1.48 4.00 12.00
C THR A 131 0.17 4.55 12.54
N THR A 132 -0.75 4.96 11.66
CA THR A 132 -2.06 5.50 12.04
C THR A 132 -2.86 4.53 12.90
N SER A 133 -2.95 3.27 12.49
CA SER A 133 -3.77 2.26 13.16
C SER A 133 -3.13 1.66 14.42
N LEU A 134 -1.79 1.67 14.51
CA LEU A 134 -1.06 1.01 15.60
C LEU A 134 -0.42 1.98 16.60
N TYR A 135 -0.39 3.29 16.33
CA TYR A 135 0.23 4.27 17.23
C TYR A 135 -0.24 4.15 18.67
N LYS A 136 -1.55 4.13 18.87
CA LYS A 136 -2.15 3.97 20.20
C LYS A 136 -1.98 2.55 20.73
N ASN A 137 -2.23 1.56 19.90
CA ASN A 137 -2.29 0.15 20.31
C ASN A 137 -0.92 -0.39 20.76
N ILE A 138 0.16 -0.08 20.03
CA ILE A 138 1.51 -0.49 20.46
C ILE A 138 1.88 0.16 21.79
N ARG A 139 1.56 1.43 21.97
CA ARG A 139 1.79 2.12 23.23
C ARG A 139 1.02 1.47 24.37
N GLU A 140 -0.27 1.16 24.17
CA GLU A 140 -1.10 0.52 25.19
C GLU A 140 -0.59 -0.88 25.56
N VAL A 141 -0.22 -1.73 24.60
CA VAL A 141 0.32 -3.06 24.86
C VAL A 141 1.67 -2.99 25.57
N ALA A 142 2.56 -2.09 25.15
CA ALA A 142 3.87 -1.89 25.79
C ALA A 142 3.73 -1.34 27.22
N ALA A 143 2.85 -0.36 27.44
CA ALA A 143 2.54 0.14 28.77
C ALA A 143 1.88 -0.93 29.65
N THR A 144 0.99 -1.77 29.09
CA THR A 144 0.40 -2.92 29.81
C THR A 144 1.48 -3.87 30.30
N LEU A 145 2.47 -4.18 29.46
CA LEU A 145 3.60 -5.03 29.86
C LEU A 145 4.40 -4.37 30.99
N ARG A 146 4.77 -3.08 30.88
CA ARG A 146 5.49 -2.35 31.93
C ARG A 146 4.72 -2.37 33.25
N GLU A 147 3.44 -2.04 33.24
CA GLU A 147 2.63 -2.02 34.46
C GLU A 147 2.43 -3.45 35.02
N THR A 148 2.35 -4.47 34.16
CA THR A 148 2.32 -5.89 34.59
C THR A 148 3.59 -6.27 35.32
N LEU A 149 4.76 -5.85 34.81
CA LEU A 149 6.06 -6.07 35.48
C LEU A 149 6.12 -5.34 36.83
N LYS A 150 5.62 -4.09 36.92
CA LYS A 150 5.52 -3.37 38.21
C LYS A 150 4.62 -4.08 39.21
N LEU A 151 3.48 -4.59 38.76
CA LEU A 151 2.58 -5.37 39.64
C LEU A 151 3.23 -6.65 40.15
N ALA A 152 3.99 -7.35 39.33
CA ALA A 152 4.72 -8.55 39.72
C ALA A 152 5.84 -8.23 40.72
N ALA A 153 6.61 -7.15 40.50
CA ALA A 153 7.64 -6.68 41.40
C ALA A 153 7.05 -6.17 42.76
N SER A 154 5.90 -5.52 42.70
CA SER A 154 5.13 -5.08 43.90
C SER A 154 4.83 -6.27 44.82
N LYS A 155 4.29 -7.36 44.25
CA LYS A 155 4.03 -8.59 45.04
C LYS A 155 5.33 -9.18 45.60
N LEU A 156 6.40 -9.28 44.76
CA LEU A 156 7.67 -9.86 45.15
C LEU A 156 8.34 -9.06 46.28
N TRP A 157 8.25 -7.75 46.25
CA TRP A 157 8.87 -6.83 47.20
C TRP A 157 7.99 -6.43 48.36
N ASN A 158 6.70 -6.77 48.31
CA ASN A 158 5.67 -6.36 49.25
C ASN A 158 5.63 -4.84 49.43
N VAL A 159 5.51 -4.09 48.33
CA VAL A 159 5.44 -2.63 48.27
C VAL A 159 4.29 -2.19 47.37
N ASP A 160 3.80 -0.97 47.54
CA ASP A 160 2.79 -0.41 46.63
C ASP A 160 3.36 -0.26 45.20
N PRO A 161 2.64 -0.64 44.13
CA PRO A 161 3.10 -0.49 42.75
C PRO A 161 3.46 0.95 42.36
N SER A 162 2.84 1.97 43.01
CA SER A 162 3.09 3.38 42.71
C SER A 162 4.50 3.86 43.08
N VAL A 163 5.14 3.20 44.06
CA VAL A 163 6.53 3.54 44.45
C VAL A 163 7.57 2.88 43.56
N ILE A 164 7.14 1.99 42.67
CA ILE A 164 8.05 1.32 41.73
C ILE A 164 8.26 2.20 40.49
N SER A 165 9.48 2.64 40.26
CA SER A 165 9.89 3.32 39.02
C SER A 165 10.51 2.35 38.06
N THR A 166 10.49 2.73 36.76
CA THR A 166 11.17 2.01 35.68
C THR A 166 12.18 2.94 35.00
N LYS A 167 13.34 2.41 34.65
CA LYS A 167 14.33 3.10 33.84
C LYS A 167 15.23 2.08 33.15
N ASP A 168 15.37 2.21 31.82
CA ASP A 168 16.25 1.38 30.97
C ASP A 168 16.08 -0.16 31.20
N GLY A 169 14.82 -0.60 31.38
CA GLY A 169 14.49 -2.01 31.60
C GLY A 169 14.77 -2.53 33.01
N VAL A 170 14.89 -1.61 33.98
CA VAL A 170 15.14 -1.88 35.40
C VAL A 170 13.97 -1.34 36.22
N LEU A 171 13.49 -2.16 37.15
CA LEU A 171 12.50 -1.81 38.18
C LEU A 171 13.25 -1.41 39.47
N THR A 172 12.83 -0.32 40.11
CA THR A 172 13.47 0.18 41.34
C THR A 172 12.44 0.63 42.35
N ALA A 173 12.64 0.26 43.62
CA ALA A 173 11.84 0.74 44.76
C ALA A 173 12.73 0.85 46.02
N GLY A 174 13.16 2.06 46.35
CA GLY A 174 14.19 2.29 47.40
C GLY A 174 15.51 1.63 47.04
N ASP A 175 15.98 0.72 47.87
CA ASP A 175 17.21 -0.07 47.68
C ASP A 175 17.00 -1.35 46.83
N LYS A 176 15.73 -1.71 46.55
CA LYS A 176 15.40 -2.88 45.74
C LYS A 176 15.48 -2.58 44.28
N MET A 177 16.14 -3.45 43.52
CA MET A 177 16.36 -3.31 42.06
C MET A 177 16.32 -4.69 41.39
N LEU A 178 15.66 -4.77 40.23
CA LEU A 178 15.65 -5.95 39.32
C LEU A 178 15.50 -5.48 37.88
N THR A 179 16.19 -6.15 36.98
CA THR A 179 15.91 -6.04 35.54
C THR A 179 14.58 -6.73 35.22
N TYR A 180 13.98 -6.41 34.07
CA TYR A 180 12.79 -7.12 33.58
C TYR A 180 13.08 -8.62 33.45
N ALA A 181 14.25 -8.99 32.91
CA ALA A 181 14.68 -10.39 32.75
C ALA A 181 14.88 -11.13 34.08
N GLU A 182 15.41 -10.47 35.10
CA GLU A 182 15.56 -11.09 36.44
C GLU A 182 14.20 -11.30 37.10
N LEU A 183 13.25 -10.39 36.92
CA LEU A 183 11.89 -10.54 37.44
C LEU A 183 11.20 -11.73 36.78
N THR A 184 11.33 -11.94 35.47
CA THR A 184 10.71 -13.09 34.78
C THR A 184 11.19 -14.44 35.29
N LYS A 185 12.42 -14.52 35.85
CA LYS A 185 12.94 -15.73 36.47
C LYS A 185 12.44 -15.96 37.90
N LYS A 186 11.94 -14.89 38.56
CA LYS A 186 11.57 -14.93 39.97
C LYS A 186 10.08 -15.10 40.23
N THR A 187 9.24 -14.98 39.21
CA THR A 187 7.79 -15.14 39.33
C THR A 187 7.19 -15.81 38.10
N THR A 188 6.13 -16.60 38.35
CA THR A 188 5.26 -17.20 37.32
C THR A 188 3.82 -16.70 37.46
N ASP A 189 3.52 -15.90 38.53
CA ASP A 189 2.19 -15.35 38.77
C ASP A 189 2.08 -13.97 38.10
N TRP A 190 1.63 -13.99 36.85
CA TRP A 190 1.40 -12.80 36.04
C TRP A 190 -0.05 -12.37 36.09
N LYS A 191 -0.30 -11.11 36.43
CA LYS A 191 -1.61 -10.47 36.35
C LYS A 191 -1.52 -9.26 35.48
N ALA A 192 -2.14 -9.33 34.30
CA ALA A 192 -2.15 -8.22 33.34
C ALA A 192 -2.75 -6.94 33.96
N ALA A 193 -2.10 -5.82 33.73
CA ALA A 193 -2.62 -4.51 34.11
C ALA A 193 -3.86 -4.19 33.27
N LYS A 194 -4.94 -3.71 33.91
CA LYS A 194 -6.20 -3.44 33.21
C LYS A 194 -6.22 -2.08 32.49
N THR A 195 -5.58 -1.09 33.09
CA THR A 195 -5.55 0.30 32.59
C THR A 195 -4.11 0.81 32.64
N PRO A 196 -3.33 0.66 31.58
CA PRO A 196 -1.95 1.13 31.57
C PRO A 196 -1.89 2.66 31.55
N ALA A 197 -0.98 3.24 32.33
CA ALA A 197 -0.65 4.65 32.26
C ALA A 197 0.29 4.90 31.07
N LEU A 198 -0.18 5.63 30.06
CA LEU A 198 0.66 6.01 28.91
C LEU A 198 1.57 7.19 29.27
N ARG A 199 2.78 7.21 28.75
CA ARG A 199 3.66 8.38 28.86
C ARG A 199 3.07 9.58 28.12
N PRO A 200 3.06 10.76 28.74
CA PRO A 200 2.70 11.97 28.02
C PRO A 200 3.76 12.32 26.97
N ALA A 201 3.35 12.95 25.88
CA ALA A 201 4.26 13.29 24.76
C ALA A 201 5.44 14.17 25.18
N SER A 202 5.27 14.99 26.24
CA SER A 202 6.35 15.81 26.81
C SER A 202 7.50 15.02 27.44
N GLN A 203 7.32 13.72 27.67
CA GLN A 203 8.34 12.82 28.24
C GLN A 203 8.94 11.87 27.19
N PHE A 204 8.59 12.03 25.92
CA PHE A 204 9.15 11.20 24.86
C PHE A 204 10.66 11.44 24.68
N LYS A 205 11.40 10.33 24.56
CA LYS A 205 12.85 10.33 24.33
C LYS A 205 13.19 10.05 22.85
N TYR A 206 12.38 9.21 22.22
CA TYR A 206 12.62 8.71 20.85
C TYR A 206 11.61 9.24 19.84
N VAL A 207 10.31 9.24 20.18
CA VAL A 207 9.25 9.68 19.26
C VAL A 207 9.42 11.17 18.94
N GLY A 208 9.49 11.50 17.65
CA GLY A 208 9.76 12.86 17.18
C GLY A 208 11.23 13.18 16.97
N THR A 209 12.16 12.26 17.30
CA THR A 209 13.59 12.43 17.07
C THR A 209 14.08 11.58 15.89
N GLU A 210 15.14 12.03 15.22
CA GLU A 210 15.74 11.27 14.12
C GLU A 210 16.44 10.02 14.64
N GLN A 211 15.89 8.84 14.29
CA GLN A 211 16.50 7.56 14.61
C GLN A 211 16.92 6.83 13.34
N LYS A 212 18.11 6.25 13.36
CA LYS A 212 18.57 5.38 12.28
C LYS A 212 17.73 4.12 12.23
N ARG A 213 17.57 3.57 11.05
CA ARG A 213 16.86 2.29 10.87
C ARG A 213 17.54 1.17 11.65
N LEU A 214 16.76 0.39 12.42
CA LEU A 214 17.28 -0.73 13.20
C LEU A 214 17.81 -1.86 12.31
N ASP A 215 17.26 -2.02 11.11
CA ASP A 215 17.61 -3.04 10.13
C ASP A 215 18.76 -2.62 9.17
N LEU A 216 19.31 -1.41 9.32
CA LEU A 216 20.28 -0.87 8.40
C LEU A 216 21.61 -1.67 8.40
N GLN A 217 22.10 -2.03 9.58
CA GLN A 217 23.35 -2.77 9.70
C GLN A 217 23.28 -4.13 9.02
N ASP A 218 22.21 -4.88 9.22
CA ASP A 218 22.01 -6.21 8.63
C ASP A 218 21.97 -6.12 7.10
N LYS A 219 21.31 -5.08 6.56
CA LYS A 219 21.25 -4.83 5.11
C LYS A 219 22.58 -4.45 4.51
N VAL A 220 23.33 -3.54 5.15
CA VAL A 220 24.66 -3.09 4.67
C VAL A 220 25.68 -4.20 4.73
N LEU A 221 25.59 -5.08 5.72
CA LEU A 221 26.47 -6.26 5.88
C LEU A 221 26.00 -7.47 5.07
N ALA A 222 24.96 -7.32 4.23
CA ALA A 222 24.41 -8.37 3.40
C ALA A 222 24.04 -9.66 4.18
N LYS A 223 23.51 -9.49 5.40
CA LYS A 223 22.97 -10.65 6.13
C LYS A 223 21.76 -11.23 5.40
N PRO A 224 21.57 -12.55 5.38
CA PRO A 224 20.47 -13.20 4.70
C PRO A 224 19.16 -12.94 5.45
N ILE A 225 18.36 -11.99 4.96
CA ILE A 225 17.08 -11.58 5.58
C ILE A 225 15.90 -11.58 4.61
N TYR A 226 16.17 -11.54 3.30
CA TYR A 226 15.16 -11.53 2.25
C TYR A 226 14.66 -12.94 1.93
N GLY A 227 13.55 -13.02 1.20
CA GLY A 227 13.00 -14.31 0.78
C GLY A 227 13.95 -15.13 -0.08
N ILE A 228 14.68 -14.44 -0.98
CA ILE A 228 15.68 -15.05 -1.85
C ILE A 228 16.86 -15.69 -1.07
N ASP A 229 17.12 -15.21 0.14
CA ASP A 229 18.22 -15.68 1.00
C ASP A 229 17.81 -16.90 1.86
N THR A 230 16.53 -17.30 1.81
CA THR A 230 16.04 -18.43 2.63
C THR A 230 16.72 -19.71 2.19
N ASP A 231 17.42 -20.34 3.12
CA ASP A 231 18.11 -21.62 2.95
C ASP A 231 17.65 -22.63 3.99
N LEU A 232 17.26 -23.83 3.55
CA LEU A 232 16.80 -24.93 4.39
C LEU A 232 17.58 -26.20 4.08
N PRO A 233 17.79 -27.09 5.08
CA PRO A 233 18.44 -28.38 4.85
C PRO A 233 17.73 -29.17 3.74
N ASN A 234 18.52 -29.77 2.83
CA ASN A 234 18.04 -30.60 1.71
C ASN A 234 17.11 -29.85 0.71
N MET A 235 17.12 -28.54 0.71
CA MET A 235 16.32 -27.71 -0.19
C MET A 235 16.67 -27.96 -1.65
N VAL A 236 15.65 -27.93 -2.50
CA VAL A 236 15.75 -28.04 -3.96
C VAL A 236 15.07 -26.84 -4.62
N TYR A 237 15.17 -26.71 -5.92
CA TYR A 237 14.75 -25.51 -6.63
C TYR A 237 13.62 -25.79 -7.62
N GLY A 238 12.61 -24.91 -7.59
CA GLY A 238 11.49 -24.93 -8.52
C GLY A 238 11.62 -23.87 -9.61
N SER A 239 11.07 -24.16 -10.77
CA SER A 239 10.79 -23.23 -11.85
C SER A 239 9.43 -23.54 -12.43
N VAL A 240 8.68 -22.52 -12.89
CA VAL A 240 7.33 -22.68 -13.44
C VAL A 240 7.25 -22.08 -14.83
N LEU A 241 6.48 -22.72 -15.70
CA LEU A 241 6.10 -22.22 -17.02
C LEU A 241 4.64 -21.81 -17.00
N TYR A 242 4.37 -20.54 -17.30
CA TYR A 242 3.04 -20.00 -17.57
C TYR A 242 2.87 -19.73 -19.06
N SER A 243 1.62 -19.48 -19.47
CA SER A 243 1.35 -18.97 -20.81
C SER A 243 2.08 -17.64 -21.04
N PRO A 244 2.81 -17.47 -22.14
CA PRO A 244 3.33 -16.17 -22.54
C PRO A 244 2.24 -15.23 -23.08
N PHE A 245 1.04 -15.77 -23.35
CA PHE A 245 -0.07 -15.02 -23.93
C PHE A 245 -1.08 -14.61 -22.87
N ILE A 246 -1.55 -13.39 -22.97
CA ILE A 246 -2.61 -12.85 -22.14
C ILE A 246 -3.88 -13.72 -22.28
N GLY A 247 -4.36 -14.26 -21.13
CA GLY A 247 -5.53 -15.14 -21.09
C GLY A 247 -5.32 -16.52 -21.72
N GLY A 248 -4.07 -16.91 -21.99
CA GLY A 248 -3.75 -18.22 -22.55
C GLY A 248 -3.99 -19.37 -21.58
N LYS A 249 -4.58 -20.46 -22.10
CA LYS A 249 -4.85 -21.69 -21.37
C LYS A 249 -4.03 -22.84 -21.92
N LEU A 250 -3.49 -23.68 -21.07
CA LEU A 250 -2.75 -24.85 -21.48
C LEU A 250 -3.69 -25.87 -22.17
N ILE A 251 -3.37 -26.25 -23.40
CA ILE A 251 -4.04 -27.34 -24.13
C ILE A 251 -3.35 -28.63 -23.86
N LYS A 252 -2.05 -28.69 -24.13
CA LYS A 252 -1.19 -29.86 -23.91
C LYS A 252 0.27 -29.45 -23.80
N ALA A 253 1.09 -30.32 -23.22
CA ALA A 253 2.52 -30.12 -23.16
C ALA A 253 3.29 -31.43 -23.39
N ASP A 254 4.40 -31.33 -24.10
CA ASP A 254 5.42 -32.38 -24.10
C ASP A 254 6.49 -32.02 -23.07
N ILE A 255 6.53 -32.80 -21.98
CA ILE A 255 7.44 -32.63 -20.86
C ILE A 255 8.57 -33.67 -20.85
N SER A 256 8.67 -34.51 -21.87
CA SER A 256 9.59 -35.65 -21.91
C SER A 256 11.06 -35.23 -21.82
N GLU A 257 11.44 -34.19 -22.58
CA GLU A 257 12.80 -33.64 -22.56
C GLU A 257 13.13 -32.96 -21.22
N ALA A 258 12.16 -32.27 -20.62
CA ALA A 258 12.32 -31.68 -19.30
C ALA A 258 12.54 -32.76 -18.22
N LYS A 259 11.70 -33.81 -18.23
CA LYS A 259 11.82 -34.94 -17.30
C LYS A 259 13.16 -35.70 -17.37
N SER A 260 13.70 -35.82 -18.58
CA SER A 260 14.99 -36.55 -18.80
C SER A 260 16.22 -35.65 -18.58
N SER A 261 16.04 -34.36 -18.28
CA SER A 261 17.14 -33.43 -18.06
C SER A 261 17.89 -33.73 -16.75
N SER A 262 19.21 -33.62 -16.80
CA SER A 262 20.07 -33.90 -15.65
C SER A 262 19.72 -33.02 -14.45
N GLY A 263 19.61 -33.62 -13.27
CA GLY A 263 19.30 -32.95 -12.02
C GLY A 263 17.82 -32.67 -11.78
N VAL A 264 16.93 -32.98 -12.71
CA VAL A 264 15.47 -32.87 -12.54
C VAL A 264 14.96 -33.98 -11.63
N LEU A 265 14.16 -33.64 -10.65
CA LEU A 265 13.56 -34.54 -9.65
C LEU A 265 12.08 -34.82 -9.95
N ALA A 266 11.35 -33.79 -10.41
CA ALA A 266 9.94 -33.93 -10.76
C ALA A 266 9.53 -32.86 -11.80
N VAL A 267 8.50 -33.21 -12.60
CA VAL A 267 7.72 -32.25 -13.39
C VAL A 267 6.27 -32.39 -12.98
N VAL A 268 5.64 -31.27 -12.59
CA VAL A 268 4.27 -31.20 -12.10
C VAL A 268 3.44 -30.42 -13.08
N GLU A 269 2.39 -31.02 -13.60
CA GLU A 269 1.43 -30.37 -14.49
C GLU A 269 0.20 -29.88 -13.69
N ASP A 270 -0.14 -28.62 -13.83
CA ASP A 270 -1.37 -28.01 -13.31
C ASP A 270 -2.19 -27.45 -14.46
N LYS A 271 -3.40 -26.99 -14.22
CA LYS A 271 -4.29 -26.46 -15.26
C LYS A 271 -3.78 -25.14 -15.88
N GLU A 272 -3.02 -24.35 -15.10
CA GLU A 272 -2.58 -23.00 -15.48
C GLU A 272 -1.07 -22.90 -15.67
N TRP A 273 -0.30 -23.88 -15.20
CA TRP A 273 1.16 -23.85 -15.20
C TRP A 273 1.78 -25.25 -15.21
N ILE A 274 3.04 -25.32 -15.59
CA ILE A 274 3.85 -26.53 -15.49
C ILE A 274 5.08 -26.20 -14.65
N GLY A 275 5.33 -26.98 -13.58
CA GLY A 275 6.45 -26.78 -12.67
C GLY A 275 7.51 -27.85 -12.82
N VAL A 276 8.77 -27.45 -12.74
CA VAL A 276 9.94 -28.35 -12.71
C VAL A 276 10.65 -28.17 -11.38
N VAL A 277 10.99 -29.29 -10.72
CA VAL A 277 11.86 -29.30 -9.54
C VAL A 277 13.17 -29.97 -9.88
N ALA A 278 14.28 -29.31 -9.51
CA ALA A 278 15.63 -29.83 -9.77
C ALA A 278 16.59 -29.52 -8.59
N ASN A 279 17.76 -30.16 -8.62
CA ASN A 279 18.80 -30.00 -7.58
C ASN A 279 19.42 -28.59 -7.55
N THR A 280 19.33 -27.84 -8.64
CA THR A 280 19.83 -26.47 -8.75
C THR A 280 18.81 -25.59 -9.46
N ARG A 281 18.82 -24.29 -9.18
CA ARG A 281 17.98 -23.30 -9.88
C ARG A 281 18.22 -23.34 -11.38
N TYR A 282 19.47 -23.35 -11.80
CA TYR A 282 19.83 -23.40 -13.22
C TYR A 282 19.25 -24.65 -13.91
N ALA A 283 19.35 -25.82 -13.29
CA ALA A 283 18.78 -27.06 -13.86
C ALA A 283 17.25 -26.97 -13.97
N ALA A 284 16.55 -26.40 -12.96
CA ALA A 284 15.11 -26.21 -13.01
C ALA A 284 14.69 -25.27 -14.16
N GLU A 285 15.35 -24.11 -14.27
CA GLU A 285 15.06 -23.12 -15.32
C GLU A 285 15.37 -23.67 -16.73
N MET A 286 16.52 -24.34 -16.92
CA MET A 286 16.88 -24.92 -18.21
C MET A 286 15.95 -26.06 -18.62
N ALA A 287 15.50 -26.88 -17.68
CA ALA A 287 14.54 -27.95 -17.97
C ALA A 287 13.15 -27.35 -18.29
N THR A 288 12.73 -26.30 -17.58
CA THR A 288 11.46 -25.58 -17.87
C THR A 288 11.43 -25.05 -19.32
N ARG A 289 12.54 -24.52 -19.83
CA ARG A 289 12.64 -24.03 -21.22
C ARG A 289 12.55 -25.14 -22.29
N LYS A 290 12.72 -26.41 -21.91
CA LYS A 290 12.58 -27.55 -22.82
C LYS A 290 11.16 -28.08 -22.94
N ILE A 291 10.24 -27.56 -22.13
CA ILE A 291 8.83 -27.93 -22.21
C ILE A 291 8.22 -27.33 -23.46
N LYS A 292 7.61 -28.16 -24.30
CA LYS A 292 6.90 -27.73 -25.50
C LYS A 292 5.41 -27.68 -25.20
N ALA A 293 4.93 -26.51 -24.80
CA ALA A 293 3.54 -26.30 -24.44
C ALA A 293 2.74 -25.62 -25.59
N GLU A 294 1.53 -26.09 -25.79
CA GLU A 294 0.56 -25.50 -26.71
C GLU A 294 -0.52 -24.77 -25.91
N TRP A 295 -0.76 -23.51 -26.26
CA TRP A 295 -1.66 -22.62 -25.54
C TRP A 295 -2.83 -22.19 -26.42
N ASP A 296 -4.05 -22.25 -25.86
CA ASP A 296 -5.23 -21.58 -26.43
C ASP A 296 -5.29 -20.14 -25.92
N TYR A 297 -5.26 -19.19 -26.86
CA TYR A 297 -5.43 -17.77 -26.58
C TYR A 297 -6.42 -17.15 -27.59
N PRO A 298 -7.67 -16.98 -27.21
CA PRO A 298 -8.79 -16.76 -28.13
C PRO A 298 -8.76 -15.44 -28.87
N LYS A 299 -7.90 -14.45 -28.49
CA LYS A 299 -7.82 -13.13 -29.15
C LYS A 299 -6.41 -12.62 -29.20
N LYS A 300 -6.10 -11.88 -30.28
CA LYS A 300 -4.92 -11.05 -30.35
C LYS A 300 -5.19 -9.69 -29.71
N TYR A 301 -4.57 -9.41 -28.58
CA TYR A 301 -4.64 -8.11 -27.93
C TYR A 301 -3.48 -7.22 -28.38
N SER A 302 -3.75 -5.91 -28.43
CA SER A 302 -2.74 -4.87 -28.61
C SER A 302 -3.00 -3.74 -27.63
N ILE A 303 -1.99 -2.94 -27.33
CA ILE A 303 -2.14 -1.77 -26.45
C ILE A 303 -3.25 -0.83 -26.95
N LYS A 304 -3.41 -0.66 -28.24
CA LYS A 304 -4.48 0.17 -28.83
C LYS A 304 -5.88 -0.34 -28.48
N ASN A 305 -6.07 -1.66 -28.43
CA ASN A 305 -7.34 -2.26 -28.07
C ASN A 305 -7.60 -2.11 -26.55
N VAL A 306 -6.57 -2.29 -25.74
CA VAL A 306 -6.61 -2.08 -24.28
C VAL A 306 -7.01 -0.63 -23.94
N LEU A 307 -6.38 0.35 -24.59
CA LEU A 307 -6.69 1.77 -24.38
C LEU A 307 -8.13 2.12 -24.79
N LYS A 308 -8.69 1.46 -25.82
CA LYS A 308 -10.09 1.66 -26.24
C LYS A 308 -11.09 1.09 -25.23
N THR A 309 -10.72 0.07 -24.48
CA THR A 309 -11.58 -0.54 -23.44
C THR A 309 -11.72 0.41 -22.25
N ILE A 310 -10.62 1.06 -21.83
CA ILE A 310 -10.59 2.02 -20.75
C ILE A 310 -10.84 3.43 -21.30
N THR A 311 -12.13 3.76 -21.42
CA THR A 311 -12.58 5.06 -21.98
C THR A 311 -13.79 5.56 -21.18
N VAL A 312 -13.79 6.85 -20.83
CA VAL A 312 -14.92 7.50 -20.17
C VAL A 312 -16.21 7.27 -20.96
N GLY A 313 -17.27 6.88 -20.26
CA GLY A 313 -18.55 6.49 -20.84
C GLY A 313 -18.67 5.00 -21.20
N LYS A 314 -17.63 4.19 -20.96
CA LYS A 314 -17.66 2.73 -21.16
C LYS A 314 -17.43 1.98 -19.83
N GLY A 315 -18.16 0.88 -19.64
CA GLY A 315 -18.07 0.05 -18.45
C GLY A 315 -19.11 0.40 -17.38
N THR A 316 -18.87 0.00 -16.15
CA THR A 316 -19.77 0.23 -15.01
C THR A 316 -19.61 1.65 -14.47
N GLU A 317 -20.69 2.44 -14.52
CA GLU A 317 -20.70 3.82 -14.01
C GLU A 317 -20.95 3.86 -12.51
N VAL A 318 -20.15 4.65 -11.79
CA VAL A 318 -20.35 5.00 -10.38
C VAL A 318 -20.09 6.48 -10.15
N ASN A 319 -21.08 7.20 -9.60
CA ASN A 319 -20.90 8.55 -9.13
C ASN A 319 -20.22 8.53 -7.76
N VAL A 320 -19.00 9.05 -7.67
CA VAL A 320 -18.19 9.08 -6.44
C VAL A 320 -18.33 10.41 -5.67
N GLN A 321 -18.64 11.52 -6.38
CA GLN A 321 -18.92 12.81 -5.78
C GLN A 321 -20.02 13.52 -6.57
N LYS A 322 -20.96 14.19 -5.88
CA LYS A 322 -21.95 15.06 -6.49
C LYS A 322 -22.38 16.14 -5.49
N GLU A 323 -22.04 17.37 -5.76
CA GLU A 323 -22.43 18.57 -5.02
C GLU A 323 -22.89 19.63 -6.00
N GLY A 324 -23.99 20.29 -5.70
CA GLY A 324 -24.60 21.29 -6.59
C GLY A 324 -25.07 20.76 -7.95
N ASP A 325 -25.11 21.61 -8.94
CA ASP A 325 -25.54 21.32 -10.33
C ASP A 325 -24.49 21.71 -11.36
N THR A 326 -23.56 20.82 -11.63
CA THR A 326 -22.50 21.06 -12.63
C THR A 326 -23.05 21.21 -14.05
N GLU A 327 -24.10 20.47 -14.41
CA GLU A 327 -24.65 20.49 -15.77
C GLU A 327 -25.40 21.80 -16.05
N GLY A 328 -26.16 22.30 -15.06
CA GLY A 328 -26.83 23.57 -15.16
C GLY A 328 -25.84 24.72 -15.38
N VAL A 329 -24.72 24.71 -14.62
CA VAL A 329 -23.66 25.73 -14.77
C VAL A 329 -23.01 25.65 -16.15
N PHE A 330 -22.69 24.43 -16.66
CA PHE A 330 -22.04 24.27 -17.98
C PHE A 330 -22.93 24.67 -19.18
N ASN A 331 -24.23 24.80 -18.99
CA ASN A 331 -25.16 25.28 -20.02
C ASN A 331 -25.15 26.81 -20.16
N ASP A 332 -24.56 27.53 -19.21
CA ASP A 332 -24.39 28.99 -19.29
C ASP A 332 -23.24 29.33 -20.26
N LYS A 333 -23.59 29.87 -21.42
CA LYS A 333 -22.65 30.18 -22.50
C LYS A 333 -21.83 31.48 -22.26
N ILE A 334 -22.12 32.23 -21.21
CA ILE A 334 -21.48 33.53 -20.93
C ILE A 334 -20.14 33.35 -20.21
N ALA A 335 -19.97 32.24 -19.51
CA ALA A 335 -18.82 31.98 -18.66
C ALA A 335 -17.67 31.26 -19.40
N THR A 336 -16.45 31.43 -18.90
CA THR A 336 -15.27 30.79 -19.47
C THR A 336 -15.23 29.32 -19.15
N PHE A 337 -15.42 28.48 -20.17
CA PHE A 337 -15.43 27.04 -20.10
C PHE A 337 -14.12 26.44 -20.63
N LEU A 338 -13.65 25.35 -19.98
CA LEU A 338 -12.53 24.54 -20.43
C LEU A 338 -12.87 23.04 -20.28
N SER A 339 -12.45 22.23 -21.26
CA SER A 339 -12.49 20.77 -21.18
C SER A 339 -11.15 20.20 -21.62
N SER A 340 -10.61 19.29 -20.83
CA SER A 340 -9.32 18.66 -21.09
C SER A 340 -9.38 17.14 -20.86
N GLU A 341 -8.64 16.39 -21.68
CA GLU A 341 -8.52 14.94 -21.61
C GLU A 341 -7.12 14.55 -21.13
N TYR A 342 -7.03 13.61 -20.18
CA TYR A 342 -5.76 13.10 -19.65
C TYR A 342 -5.70 11.58 -19.73
N ARG A 343 -4.48 11.03 -19.86
CA ARG A 343 -4.26 9.59 -19.91
C ARG A 343 -3.01 9.19 -19.13
N THR A 344 -3.09 8.03 -18.45
CA THR A 344 -1.90 7.37 -17.88
C THR A 344 -1.77 5.96 -18.43
N PRO A 345 -0.53 5.45 -18.61
CA PRO A 345 -0.30 4.13 -19.17
C PRO A 345 -0.49 3.00 -18.15
N LEU A 346 -0.42 1.76 -18.63
CA LEU A 346 -0.15 0.60 -17.80
C LEU A 346 1.23 0.72 -17.12
N GLY A 347 1.40 0.09 -15.97
CA GLY A 347 2.70 0.04 -15.31
C GLY A 347 2.90 -1.25 -14.53
N VAL A 348 4.15 -1.67 -14.41
CA VAL A 348 4.52 -2.79 -13.54
C VAL A 348 5.09 -2.28 -12.22
N HIS A 349 5.14 -3.14 -11.21
CA HIS A 349 5.66 -2.78 -9.89
C HIS A 349 7.19 -2.72 -9.85
N ALA A 350 7.84 -3.51 -10.67
CA ALA A 350 9.29 -3.55 -10.87
C ALA A 350 10.12 -3.66 -9.57
N GLY A 351 9.59 -4.36 -8.54
CA GLY A 351 10.33 -4.62 -7.30
C GLY A 351 11.66 -5.31 -7.56
N MET A 352 12.72 -4.92 -6.85
CA MET A 352 14.08 -5.48 -7.09
C MET A 352 14.15 -6.98 -6.79
N GLU A 353 13.47 -7.47 -5.77
CA GLU A 353 13.29 -8.90 -5.52
C GLU A 353 12.08 -9.42 -6.30
N PRO A 354 12.23 -10.41 -7.21
CA PRO A 354 11.07 -11.08 -7.82
C PRO A 354 10.26 -11.89 -6.80
N SER A 355 9.06 -12.35 -7.15
CA SER A 355 8.23 -13.20 -6.27
C SER A 355 8.97 -14.45 -5.86
N ILE A 356 9.07 -14.67 -4.55
CA ILE A 356 9.81 -15.78 -3.94
C ILE A 356 8.96 -16.45 -2.87
N THR A 357 9.00 -17.76 -2.87
CA THR A 357 8.49 -18.60 -1.78
C THR A 357 9.40 -19.82 -1.62
N VAL A 358 9.77 -20.12 -0.37
CA VAL A 358 10.29 -21.43 0.01
C VAL A 358 9.21 -22.18 0.76
N ALA A 359 8.78 -23.31 0.25
CA ALA A 359 7.75 -24.13 0.86
C ALA A 359 8.35 -25.47 1.33
N ASP A 360 8.07 -25.84 2.56
CA ASP A 360 8.40 -27.13 3.15
C ASP A 360 7.12 -27.84 3.58
N VAL A 361 6.73 -28.87 2.83
CA VAL A 361 5.50 -29.63 3.05
C VAL A 361 5.84 -31.04 3.53
N VAL A 362 5.45 -31.36 4.78
CA VAL A 362 5.71 -32.66 5.41
C VAL A 362 4.38 -33.23 5.93
N GLY A 363 3.89 -34.28 5.29
CA GLY A 363 2.60 -34.88 5.64
C GLY A 363 1.44 -33.92 5.48
N ASP A 364 0.76 -33.62 6.58
CA ASP A 364 -0.39 -32.69 6.66
C ASP A 364 0.00 -31.26 7.11
N LYS A 365 1.29 -30.96 7.24
CA LYS A 365 1.80 -29.66 7.68
C LYS A 365 2.60 -28.98 6.58
N ALA A 366 2.58 -27.65 6.57
CA ALA A 366 3.43 -26.86 5.69
C ALA A 366 4.00 -25.62 6.41
N THR A 367 5.29 -25.35 6.17
CA THR A 367 5.94 -24.09 6.55
C THR A 367 6.27 -23.33 5.28
N ILE A 368 5.79 -22.09 5.18
CA ILE A 368 5.90 -21.24 4.00
C ILE A 368 6.71 -19.99 4.35
N TYR A 369 7.89 -19.85 3.79
CA TYR A 369 8.70 -18.65 3.86
C TYR A 369 8.44 -17.84 2.60
N THR A 370 7.97 -16.59 2.75
CA THR A 370 7.60 -15.79 1.57
C THR A 370 7.69 -14.30 1.84
N SER A 371 8.02 -13.55 0.79
CA SER A 371 8.01 -12.09 0.80
C SER A 371 6.63 -11.57 0.37
N TYR A 372 5.67 -11.44 1.33
CA TYR A 372 4.28 -11.10 1.06
C TYR A 372 3.69 -10.17 2.13
N GLN A 373 2.70 -9.34 1.76
CA GLN A 373 2.15 -8.30 2.65
C GLN A 373 0.99 -8.78 3.53
N VAL A 374 0.39 -9.97 3.26
CA VAL A 374 -0.81 -10.48 3.97
C VAL A 374 -0.67 -11.96 4.29
N SER A 375 -0.01 -12.28 5.41
CA SER A 375 0.32 -13.67 5.80
C SER A 375 -0.89 -14.62 5.84
N ASN A 376 -2.03 -14.15 6.37
CA ASN A 376 -3.24 -14.96 6.50
C ASN A 376 -3.87 -15.33 5.14
N GLN A 377 -3.71 -14.51 4.11
CA GLN A 377 -4.17 -14.85 2.75
C GLN A 377 -3.33 -15.98 2.16
N ILE A 378 -2.01 -15.94 2.36
CA ILE A 378 -1.12 -17.04 1.94
C ILE A 378 -1.47 -18.33 2.69
N GLN A 379 -1.68 -18.26 4.00
CA GLN A 379 -2.09 -19.40 4.81
C GLN A 379 -3.35 -20.06 4.24
N SER A 380 -4.37 -19.25 3.95
CA SER A 380 -5.65 -19.74 3.39
C SER A 380 -5.49 -20.30 1.97
N ALA A 381 -4.70 -19.63 1.12
CA ALA A 381 -4.48 -20.06 -0.26
C ALA A 381 -3.72 -21.39 -0.32
N VAL A 382 -2.66 -21.55 0.47
CA VAL A 382 -1.88 -22.80 0.54
C VAL A 382 -2.73 -23.93 1.13
N ALA A 383 -3.48 -23.66 2.20
CA ALA A 383 -4.38 -24.64 2.80
C ALA A 383 -5.40 -25.17 1.78
N SER A 384 -6.04 -24.26 1.03
CA SER A 384 -6.97 -24.64 -0.05
C SER A 384 -6.26 -25.36 -1.21
N GLY A 385 -5.07 -24.90 -1.62
CA GLY A 385 -4.32 -25.47 -2.73
C GLY A 385 -3.78 -26.88 -2.48
N LEU A 386 -3.58 -27.25 -1.20
CA LEU A 386 -3.11 -28.56 -0.77
C LEU A 386 -4.20 -29.45 -0.16
N ASP A 387 -5.41 -28.94 0.01
CA ASP A 387 -6.53 -29.58 0.74
C ASP A 387 -6.14 -29.91 2.20
N LEU A 388 -5.57 -28.93 2.89
CA LEU A 388 -5.13 -29.02 4.28
C LEU A 388 -5.88 -28.03 5.18
N SER A 389 -5.84 -28.29 6.50
CA SER A 389 -6.34 -27.30 7.47
C SER A 389 -5.39 -26.09 7.56
N SER A 390 -5.94 -24.87 7.58
CA SER A 390 -5.13 -23.66 7.78
C SER A 390 -4.35 -23.66 9.09
N LYS A 391 -4.81 -24.36 10.11
CA LYS A 391 -4.07 -24.53 11.39
C LYS A 391 -2.76 -25.29 11.25
N ASN A 392 -2.61 -26.06 10.17
CA ASN A 392 -1.42 -26.85 9.86
C ASN A 392 -0.44 -26.08 8.96
N ILE A 393 -0.75 -24.85 8.59
CA ILE A 393 0.07 -24.01 7.70
C ILE A 393 0.69 -22.89 8.52
N GLU A 394 1.98 -22.88 8.68
CA GLU A 394 2.73 -21.76 9.23
C GLU A 394 3.27 -20.88 8.09
N VAL A 395 2.95 -19.60 8.09
CA VAL A 395 3.54 -18.62 7.17
C VAL A 395 4.53 -17.76 7.94
N ARG A 396 5.75 -17.72 7.46
CA ARG A 396 6.88 -16.93 7.95
C ARG A 396 7.23 -15.88 6.90
N ILE A 397 6.90 -14.65 7.20
CA ILE A 397 7.23 -13.53 6.33
C ILE A 397 8.71 -13.18 6.47
N THR A 398 9.39 -13.01 5.35
CA THR A 398 10.76 -12.47 5.27
C THR A 398 10.71 -10.97 5.05
N TYR A 399 11.86 -10.28 5.08
CA TYR A 399 11.94 -8.93 4.52
C TYR A 399 11.61 -8.96 3.03
N LEU A 400 10.95 -7.92 2.54
CA LEU A 400 10.60 -7.80 1.14
C LEU A 400 11.59 -6.86 0.44
N GLY A 401 12.13 -7.32 -0.68
CA GLY A 401 12.97 -6.53 -1.59
C GLY A 401 12.15 -5.62 -2.51
N GLY A 402 11.19 -4.89 -1.90
CA GLY A 402 10.21 -4.03 -2.55
C GLY A 402 8.85 -4.71 -2.70
N GLY A 403 7.79 -3.99 -2.33
CA GLY A 403 6.40 -4.49 -2.45
C GLY A 403 5.59 -3.68 -3.45
N PHE A 404 5.44 -2.39 -3.17
CA PHE A 404 4.73 -1.38 -3.99
C PHE A 404 3.28 -1.74 -4.36
N GLY A 405 2.68 -2.73 -3.67
CA GLY A 405 1.37 -3.30 -3.97
C GLY A 405 1.44 -4.69 -4.62
N ARG A 406 2.51 -5.05 -5.36
CA ARG A 406 2.66 -6.37 -5.98
C ARG A 406 2.57 -7.51 -4.97
N ARG A 407 3.15 -7.32 -3.79
CA ARG A 407 3.17 -8.31 -2.72
C ARG A 407 1.88 -8.36 -1.89
N PHE A 408 0.89 -7.58 -2.26
CA PHE A 408 -0.48 -7.67 -1.76
C PHE A 408 -1.36 -8.60 -2.62
N MET A 409 -0.91 -8.88 -3.85
CA MET A 409 -1.62 -9.70 -4.82
C MET A 409 -1.10 -11.16 -4.76
N LYS A 410 -1.87 -12.11 -5.33
CA LYS A 410 -1.51 -13.55 -5.36
C LYS A 410 -0.04 -13.78 -5.74
N THR A 411 0.62 -14.68 -5.02
CA THR A 411 2.04 -15.05 -5.22
C THR A 411 2.17 -16.51 -5.68
N ASN A 412 3.44 -16.95 -5.81
CA ASN A 412 3.82 -18.33 -6.14
C ASN A 412 3.82 -19.30 -4.94
N ALA A 413 3.13 -18.97 -3.85
CA ALA A 413 3.16 -19.80 -2.64
C ALA A 413 2.45 -21.15 -2.81
N VAL A 414 1.34 -21.17 -3.56
CA VAL A 414 0.59 -22.41 -3.83
C VAL A 414 1.40 -23.32 -4.76
N GLU A 415 2.03 -22.76 -5.77
CA GLU A 415 2.90 -23.46 -6.70
C GLU A 415 4.10 -24.09 -5.95
N ALA A 416 4.80 -23.30 -5.13
CA ALA A 416 5.91 -23.78 -4.32
C ALA A 416 5.49 -24.92 -3.39
N ALA A 417 4.32 -24.79 -2.74
CA ALA A 417 3.79 -25.81 -1.85
C ALA A 417 3.40 -27.11 -2.58
N LYS A 418 2.79 -27.02 -3.78
CA LYS A 418 2.50 -28.19 -4.61
C LYS A 418 3.78 -28.88 -5.09
N LEU A 419 4.80 -28.11 -5.50
CA LEU A 419 6.09 -28.64 -5.90
C LEU A 419 6.81 -29.33 -4.73
N SER A 420 6.79 -28.73 -3.53
CA SER A 420 7.35 -29.33 -2.31
C SER A 420 6.65 -30.64 -1.96
N LYS A 421 5.31 -30.69 -2.00
CA LYS A 421 4.52 -31.91 -1.76
C LYS A 421 4.88 -33.02 -2.74
N ALA A 422 5.13 -32.68 -4.01
CA ALA A 422 5.46 -33.64 -5.06
C ALA A 422 6.82 -34.33 -4.86
N VAL A 423 7.80 -33.64 -4.26
CA VAL A 423 9.17 -34.21 -4.06
C VAL A 423 9.48 -34.53 -2.61
N GLY A 424 8.61 -34.19 -1.64
CA GLY A 424 8.83 -34.41 -0.21
C GLY A 424 10.06 -33.70 0.35
N LYS A 425 10.39 -32.52 -0.20
CA LYS A 425 11.55 -31.70 0.19
C LYS A 425 11.18 -30.22 0.18
N PRO A 426 11.90 -29.37 0.93
CA PRO A 426 11.75 -27.93 0.79
C PRO A 426 12.06 -27.48 -0.64
N VAL A 427 11.18 -26.66 -1.24
CA VAL A 427 11.33 -26.13 -2.60
C VAL A 427 11.43 -24.63 -2.58
N HIS A 428 12.54 -24.10 -3.12
CA HIS A 428 12.76 -22.68 -3.35
C HIS A 428 12.27 -22.31 -4.76
N LEU A 429 11.16 -21.58 -4.84
CA LEU A 429 10.57 -21.12 -6.09
C LEU A 429 10.69 -19.59 -6.21
N LEU A 430 11.61 -19.15 -7.07
CA LEU A 430 11.79 -17.75 -7.43
C LEU A 430 11.29 -17.51 -8.86
N TYR A 431 10.45 -16.50 -9.07
CA TYR A 431 10.11 -16.06 -10.42
C TYR A 431 11.31 -15.40 -11.10
N THR A 432 11.42 -15.58 -12.41
CA THR A 432 12.35 -14.78 -13.21
C THR A 432 11.84 -13.33 -13.33
N ARG A 433 12.72 -12.40 -13.69
CA ARG A 433 12.31 -11.01 -13.94
C ARG A 433 11.29 -10.93 -15.07
N GLU A 434 11.45 -11.72 -16.11
CA GLU A 434 10.52 -11.82 -17.23
C GLU A 434 9.12 -12.23 -16.76
N GLN A 435 9.02 -13.26 -15.88
CA GLN A 435 7.75 -13.68 -15.32
C GLN A 435 7.07 -12.59 -14.47
N GLU A 436 7.84 -11.81 -13.71
CA GLU A 436 7.30 -10.68 -12.94
C GLU A 436 6.71 -9.59 -13.85
N PHE A 437 7.29 -9.37 -15.02
CA PHE A 437 6.82 -8.39 -16.00
C PHE A 437 5.62 -8.89 -16.81
N GLN A 438 5.67 -10.14 -17.28
CA GLN A 438 4.68 -10.68 -18.19
C GLN A 438 3.45 -11.29 -17.50
N ASN A 439 3.65 -11.91 -16.34
CA ASN A 439 2.57 -12.60 -15.60
C ASN A 439 2.22 -11.90 -14.28
N GLY A 440 2.63 -10.64 -14.11
CA GLY A 440 2.32 -9.85 -12.93
C GLY A 440 0.94 -9.21 -12.98
N TYR A 441 0.65 -8.44 -11.94
CA TYR A 441 -0.49 -7.53 -11.89
C TYR A 441 -0.04 -6.16 -12.36
N PHE A 442 -0.84 -5.50 -13.20
CA PHE A 442 -0.49 -4.19 -13.74
C PHE A 442 -1.21 -3.07 -13.01
N ARG A 443 -0.53 -1.94 -12.79
CA ARG A 443 -1.24 -0.68 -12.53
C ARG A 443 -2.10 -0.41 -13.76
N PRO A 444 -3.43 -0.30 -13.63
CA PRO A 444 -4.27 -0.07 -14.78
C PRO A 444 -4.00 1.30 -15.41
N ASN A 445 -4.17 1.37 -16.72
CA ASN A 445 -4.21 2.65 -17.43
C ASN A 445 -5.49 3.41 -17.08
N THR A 446 -5.45 4.73 -17.24
CA THR A 446 -6.58 5.59 -16.96
C THR A 446 -6.90 6.52 -18.13
N HIS A 447 -8.16 6.93 -18.20
CA HIS A 447 -8.63 7.98 -19.08
C HIS A 447 -9.49 8.94 -18.28
N HIS A 448 -9.17 10.23 -18.32
CA HIS A 448 -9.87 11.27 -17.59
C HIS A 448 -10.39 12.32 -18.56
N ILE A 449 -11.59 12.84 -18.30
CA ILE A 449 -12.13 14.05 -18.92
C ILE A 449 -12.49 15.01 -17.79
N LEU A 450 -11.84 16.16 -17.76
CA LEU A 450 -12.14 17.21 -16.80
C LEU A 450 -12.78 18.40 -17.49
N ARG A 451 -13.77 18.99 -16.84
CA ARG A 451 -14.48 20.17 -17.30
C ARG A 451 -14.57 21.16 -16.16
N GLY A 452 -14.36 22.43 -16.47
CA GLY A 452 -14.44 23.52 -15.51
C GLY A 452 -14.98 24.78 -16.12
N GLN A 453 -15.65 25.61 -15.30
CA GLN A 453 -16.21 26.85 -15.71
C GLN A 453 -15.91 27.95 -14.67
N LEU A 454 -15.35 29.07 -15.15
CA LEU A 454 -15.08 30.26 -14.36
C LEU A 454 -16.25 31.24 -14.45
N ASP A 455 -16.49 31.99 -13.37
CA ASP A 455 -17.35 33.18 -13.40
C ASP A 455 -16.62 34.42 -13.97
N GLY A 456 -17.32 35.54 -14.00
CA GLY A 456 -16.75 36.82 -14.45
C GLY A 456 -15.61 37.37 -13.59
N ASN A 457 -15.41 36.82 -12.38
CA ASN A 457 -14.34 37.17 -11.45
C ASN A 457 -13.18 36.12 -11.46
N ALA A 458 -13.15 35.27 -12.49
CA ALA A 458 -12.16 34.23 -12.67
C ALA A 458 -12.15 33.15 -11.53
N LYS A 459 -13.29 32.96 -10.86
CA LYS A 459 -13.47 31.92 -9.82
C LYS A 459 -14.18 30.70 -10.39
N LEU A 460 -13.75 29.48 -10.01
CA LEU A 460 -14.40 28.25 -10.42
C LEU A 460 -15.80 28.11 -9.80
N MET A 461 -16.81 28.10 -10.68
CA MET A 461 -18.21 27.87 -10.34
C MET A 461 -18.60 26.40 -10.37
N ALA A 462 -18.01 25.66 -11.30
CA ALA A 462 -18.23 24.23 -11.43
C ALA A 462 -16.98 23.52 -11.91
N MET A 463 -16.81 22.29 -11.43
CA MET A 463 -15.80 21.34 -11.93
C MET A 463 -16.35 19.93 -11.97
N ARG A 464 -16.09 19.22 -13.07
CA ARG A 464 -16.45 17.82 -13.25
C ARG A 464 -15.23 17.00 -13.62
N HIS A 465 -15.07 15.84 -12.99
CA HIS A 465 -14.04 14.86 -13.26
C HIS A 465 -14.69 13.52 -13.64
N ASP A 466 -14.54 13.13 -14.87
CA ASP A 466 -14.95 11.84 -15.38
C ASP A 466 -13.71 10.96 -15.55
N LEU A 467 -13.68 9.80 -14.91
CA LEU A 467 -12.56 8.85 -14.87
C LEU A 467 -12.99 7.49 -15.42
N ALA A 468 -12.19 6.90 -16.31
CA ALA A 468 -12.29 5.49 -16.66
C ALA A 468 -10.99 4.76 -16.27
N THR A 469 -11.11 3.58 -15.66
CA THR A 469 -9.99 2.72 -15.27
C THR A 469 -10.48 1.27 -15.08
N ALA A 470 -9.56 0.33 -14.83
CA ALA A 470 -9.91 -1.03 -14.44
C ALA A 470 -9.88 -1.22 -12.92
N ASP A 471 -10.31 -2.40 -12.48
CA ASP A 471 -10.24 -2.85 -11.09
C ASP A 471 -8.81 -2.92 -10.55
N MET A 472 -8.64 -2.71 -9.24
CA MET A 472 -7.36 -2.88 -8.55
C MET A 472 -7.44 -3.86 -7.37
N VAL A 473 -8.58 -3.91 -6.68
CA VAL A 473 -8.76 -4.65 -5.41
C VAL A 473 -9.94 -5.59 -5.43
N LEU A 474 -10.99 -5.30 -6.19
CA LEU A 474 -12.24 -6.07 -6.12
C LEU A 474 -12.04 -7.55 -6.44
N LEU A 475 -11.14 -7.88 -7.37
CA LEU A 475 -10.79 -9.26 -7.69
C LEU A 475 -10.21 -10.04 -6.49
N ALA A 476 -9.69 -9.35 -5.48
CA ALA A 476 -9.22 -9.94 -4.24
C ALA A 476 -10.32 -10.09 -3.18
N LEU A 477 -11.51 -9.50 -3.41
CA LEU A 477 -12.66 -9.57 -2.51
C LEU A 477 -13.58 -10.75 -2.85
N SER A 478 -14.51 -11.04 -1.93
CA SER A 478 -15.52 -12.08 -2.17
C SER A 478 -16.45 -11.70 -3.32
N PRO A 479 -17.00 -12.68 -4.09
CA PRO A 479 -17.97 -12.41 -5.14
C PRO A 479 -19.20 -11.62 -4.68
N LEU A 480 -19.59 -11.79 -3.40
CA LEU A 480 -20.70 -11.03 -2.80
C LEU A 480 -20.33 -9.55 -2.65
N ALA A 481 -19.12 -9.24 -2.19
CA ALA A 481 -18.63 -7.86 -2.08
C ALA A 481 -18.54 -7.20 -3.46
N MET A 482 -18.07 -7.91 -4.47
CA MET A 482 -18.03 -7.43 -5.86
C MET A 482 -19.43 -7.09 -6.39
N THR A 483 -20.43 -7.94 -6.12
CA THR A 483 -21.82 -7.70 -6.54
C THR A 483 -22.41 -6.46 -5.87
N VAL A 484 -22.12 -6.23 -4.60
CA VAL A 484 -22.63 -5.09 -3.81
C VAL A 484 -21.95 -3.80 -4.24
N LEU A 485 -20.63 -3.79 -4.34
CA LEU A 485 -19.85 -2.59 -4.70
C LEU A 485 -20.04 -2.23 -6.18
N GLY A 486 -20.03 -3.22 -7.06
CA GLY A 486 -20.26 -3.06 -8.51
C GLY A 486 -19.08 -2.42 -9.28
N ALA A 487 -18.21 -1.68 -8.62
CA ALA A 487 -16.98 -1.12 -9.16
C ALA A 487 -16.01 -0.78 -8.03
N ASP A 488 -14.71 -0.76 -8.31
CA ASP A 488 -13.64 -0.43 -7.37
C ASP A 488 -13.46 1.09 -7.21
N PHE A 489 -14.48 1.75 -6.69
CA PHE A 489 -14.39 3.19 -6.41
C PHE A 489 -13.57 3.52 -5.15
N ILE A 490 -13.22 2.52 -4.32
CA ILE A 490 -12.42 2.70 -3.12
C ILE A 490 -10.94 2.83 -3.47
N SER A 491 -10.41 1.97 -4.32
CA SER A 491 -8.98 1.97 -4.70
C SER A 491 -8.75 2.69 -6.02
N ALA A 492 -9.40 2.25 -7.10
CA ALA A 492 -9.23 2.85 -8.42
C ALA A 492 -9.82 4.28 -8.50
N GLY A 493 -10.92 4.54 -7.78
CA GLY A 493 -11.50 5.89 -7.64
C GLY A 493 -10.81 6.79 -6.60
N HIS A 494 -9.83 6.30 -5.85
CA HIS A 494 -9.15 7.08 -4.82
C HIS A 494 -8.44 8.31 -5.42
N GLY A 495 -8.64 9.49 -4.84
CA GLY A 495 -8.11 10.75 -5.35
C GLY A 495 -8.87 11.34 -6.56
N SER A 496 -10.00 10.74 -6.98
CA SER A 496 -10.83 11.29 -8.06
C SER A 496 -11.75 12.43 -7.60
N HIS A 497 -11.98 12.58 -6.31
CA HIS A 497 -12.72 13.71 -5.75
C HIS A 497 -12.01 15.02 -6.07
N ILE A 498 -12.79 16.05 -6.23
CA ILE A 498 -12.31 17.42 -6.45
C ILE A 498 -12.16 18.07 -5.07
N PRO A 499 -10.92 18.17 -4.53
CA PRO A 499 -10.69 18.53 -3.13
C PRO A 499 -10.49 20.05 -2.97
N TYR A 500 -11.44 20.84 -3.49
CA TYR A 500 -11.45 22.29 -3.45
C TYR A 500 -12.85 22.84 -3.11
N ALA A 501 -12.92 24.05 -2.59
CA ALA A 501 -14.16 24.73 -2.27
C ALA A 501 -14.84 25.30 -3.54
N ILE A 502 -15.32 24.43 -4.40
CA ILE A 502 -16.04 24.76 -5.63
C ILE A 502 -17.52 24.42 -5.41
N PRO A 503 -18.47 25.35 -5.67
CA PRO A 503 -19.88 25.13 -5.32
C PRO A 503 -20.53 23.92 -6.01
N ASN A 504 -20.17 23.69 -7.29
CA ASN A 504 -20.73 22.61 -8.07
C ASN A 504 -19.64 21.63 -8.49
N ARG A 505 -19.63 20.43 -7.87
CA ARG A 505 -18.59 19.41 -8.09
C ARG A 505 -19.22 18.07 -8.42
N LYS A 506 -18.68 17.39 -9.42
CA LYS A 506 -19.09 16.04 -9.77
C LYS A 506 -17.88 15.20 -10.16
N ALA A 507 -17.75 14.02 -9.57
CA ALA A 507 -16.81 13.02 -10.02
C ALA A 507 -17.54 11.71 -10.34
N THR A 508 -17.26 11.15 -11.51
CA THR A 508 -17.89 9.91 -12.00
C THR A 508 -16.80 8.97 -12.49
N MET A 509 -16.86 7.71 -12.06
CA MET A 509 -15.95 6.65 -12.46
C MET A 509 -16.66 5.65 -13.36
N TRP A 510 -16.00 5.23 -14.44
CA TRP A 510 -16.38 4.09 -15.29
C TRP A 510 -15.34 2.99 -15.13
N GLN A 511 -15.74 1.82 -14.66
CA GLN A 511 -14.86 0.67 -14.56
C GLN A 511 -15.00 -0.20 -15.82
N GLY A 512 -13.91 -0.28 -16.59
CA GLY A 512 -13.77 -1.20 -17.71
C GLY A 512 -13.10 -2.51 -17.29
N GLU A 513 -13.23 -3.53 -18.12
CA GLU A 513 -12.59 -4.84 -17.92
C GLU A 513 -11.37 -4.96 -18.85
N LEU A 514 -10.26 -5.44 -18.30
CA LEU A 514 -9.05 -5.75 -19.04
C LEU A 514 -8.86 -7.27 -19.17
N PRO A 515 -8.21 -7.74 -20.23
CA PRO A 515 -8.02 -9.18 -20.47
C PRO A 515 -6.91 -9.81 -19.62
N PHE A 516 -6.32 -9.05 -18.70
CA PHE A 516 -5.26 -9.44 -17.77
C PHE A 516 -5.54 -8.86 -16.39
N GLN A 517 -4.80 -9.33 -15.41
CA GLN A 517 -4.99 -8.91 -14.03
C GLN A 517 -4.37 -7.55 -13.78
N THR A 518 -5.13 -6.68 -13.15
CA THR A 518 -4.70 -5.39 -12.64
C THR A 518 -4.62 -5.42 -11.12
N GLY A 519 -3.86 -4.54 -10.52
CA GLY A 519 -3.66 -4.57 -9.08
C GLY A 519 -3.21 -3.24 -8.48
N ILE A 520 -3.14 -3.24 -7.17
CA ILE A 520 -2.70 -2.12 -6.36
C ILE A 520 -1.26 -1.76 -6.71
N TRP A 521 -1.02 -0.52 -7.08
CA TRP A 521 0.31 0.07 -7.21
C TRP A 521 0.41 1.24 -6.21
N ARG A 522 1.59 1.54 -5.65
CA ARG A 522 1.81 2.55 -4.62
C ARG A 522 1.05 3.85 -4.91
N GLY A 523 0.08 4.20 -4.05
CA GLY A 523 -0.82 5.33 -4.23
C GLY A 523 -2.15 5.00 -4.92
N VAL A 524 -2.38 3.74 -5.30
CA VAL A 524 -3.62 3.26 -5.95
C VAL A 524 -4.09 4.22 -7.06
N GLY A 525 -5.36 4.60 -7.11
CA GLY A 525 -5.89 5.58 -8.06
C GLY A 525 -5.38 7.00 -7.86
N MET A 526 -4.94 7.36 -6.65
CA MET A 526 -4.53 8.72 -6.28
C MET A 526 -3.45 9.29 -7.21
N TYR A 527 -2.44 8.49 -7.60
CA TYR A 527 -1.37 8.93 -8.48
C TYR A 527 -1.90 9.48 -9.82
N ALA A 528 -2.74 8.71 -10.50
CA ALA A 528 -3.31 9.08 -11.80
C ALA A 528 -4.38 10.15 -11.68
N ASN A 529 -5.24 10.04 -10.65
CA ASN A 529 -6.34 10.97 -10.45
C ASN A 529 -5.85 12.36 -10.06
N THR A 530 -4.84 12.45 -9.18
CA THR A 530 -4.24 13.74 -8.81
C THR A 530 -3.47 14.35 -9.98
N PHE A 531 -2.80 13.53 -10.82
CA PHE A 531 -2.18 14.03 -12.05
C PHE A 531 -3.20 14.79 -12.91
N ALA A 532 -4.38 14.22 -13.15
CA ALA A 532 -5.41 14.85 -13.96
C ALA A 532 -6.02 16.08 -13.27
N VAL A 533 -6.42 15.97 -11.99
CA VAL A 533 -7.07 17.06 -11.24
C VAL A 533 -6.15 18.26 -11.08
N GLU A 534 -4.91 18.05 -10.65
CA GLU A 534 -3.97 19.14 -10.37
C GLU A 534 -3.37 19.79 -11.63
N SER A 535 -3.20 19.01 -12.70
CA SER A 535 -2.85 19.58 -14.00
C SER A 535 -4.02 20.42 -14.55
N PHE A 536 -5.26 19.99 -14.37
CA PHE A 536 -6.43 20.75 -14.78
C PHE A 536 -6.65 22.03 -13.94
N MET A 537 -6.38 21.99 -12.63
CA MET A 537 -6.39 23.18 -11.78
C MET A 537 -5.38 24.23 -12.26
N ASP A 538 -4.22 23.78 -12.74
CA ASP A 538 -3.21 24.68 -13.33
C ASP A 538 -3.66 25.25 -14.68
N GLU A 539 -4.35 24.44 -15.51
CA GLU A 539 -4.97 24.94 -16.76
C GLU A 539 -6.04 26.00 -16.50
N MET A 540 -6.87 25.78 -15.47
CA MET A 540 -7.89 26.75 -15.07
C MET A 540 -7.27 28.02 -14.51
N ALA A 541 -6.21 27.95 -13.72
CA ALA A 541 -5.45 29.10 -13.25
C ALA A 541 -4.87 29.92 -14.42
N ASN A 542 -4.25 29.23 -15.40
CA ASN A 542 -3.75 29.88 -16.61
C ASN A 542 -4.87 30.52 -17.42
N LYS A 543 -6.02 29.86 -17.58
CA LYS A 543 -7.18 30.35 -18.28
C LYS A 543 -7.78 31.57 -17.57
N ALA A 544 -7.70 31.63 -16.25
CA ALA A 544 -8.09 32.74 -15.40
C ALA A 544 -7.09 33.92 -15.41
N GLY A 545 -5.87 33.73 -15.92
CA GLY A 545 -4.78 34.69 -15.82
C GLY A 545 -4.26 34.89 -14.38
N ILE A 546 -4.45 33.91 -13.51
CA ILE A 546 -4.09 33.96 -12.08
C ILE A 546 -2.89 33.02 -11.84
N ASP A 547 -1.99 33.45 -10.94
CA ASP A 547 -0.88 32.58 -10.47
C ASP A 547 -1.40 31.26 -9.96
N PRO A 548 -0.79 30.12 -10.35
CA PRO A 548 -1.27 28.78 -10.00
C PRO A 548 -1.36 28.50 -8.50
N LEU A 549 -0.45 29.05 -7.68
CA LEU A 549 -0.52 28.96 -6.22
C LEU A 549 -1.72 29.79 -5.69
N LYS A 550 -1.80 31.05 -6.10
CA LYS A 550 -2.89 31.92 -5.68
C LYS A 550 -4.25 31.33 -6.05
N PHE A 551 -4.40 30.81 -7.27
CA PHE A 551 -5.63 30.18 -7.70
C PHE A 551 -6.04 29.01 -6.79
N ARG A 552 -5.10 28.15 -6.35
CA ARG A 552 -5.37 27.07 -5.41
C ARG A 552 -5.77 27.60 -4.03
N LEU A 553 -5.06 28.61 -3.53
CA LEU A 553 -5.36 29.25 -2.23
C LEU A 553 -6.75 29.90 -2.21
N ASP A 554 -7.17 30.53 -3.30
CA ASP A 554 -8.48 31.18 -3.45
C ASP A 554 -9.65 30.17 -3.47
N HIS A 555 -9.36 28.88 -3.75
CA HIS A 555 -10.32 27.77 -3.72
C HIS A 555 -10.18 26.87 -2.49
N CYS A 556 -9.53 27.34 -1.42
CA CYS A 556 -9.54 26.72 -0.10
C CYS A 556 -10.46 27.52 0.82
N ASP A 557 -11.33 26.84 1.57
CA ASP A 557 -12.16 27.43 2.64
C ASP A 557 -11.60 27.11 4.03
N GLU A 558 -12.34 27.43 5.07
CA GLU A 558 -11.94 27.26 6.47
C GLU A 558 -12.29 25.85 7.03
N SER A 559 -12.72 24.90 6.19
CA SER A 559 -12.88 23.51 6.61
C SER A 559 -11.52 22.92 6.98
N ASP A 560 -11.49 22.01 7.96
CA ASP A 560 -10.24 21.50 8.56
C ASP A 560 -9.24 21.02 7.51
N LEU A 561 -9.67 20.25 6.54
CA LEU A 561 -8.81 19.70 5.49
C LEU A 561 -8.28 20.81 4.55
N LEU A 562 -9.15 21.73 4.07
CA LEU A 562 -8.73 22.79 3.17
C LEU A 562 -7.92 23.88 3.88
N LYS A 563 -8.17 24.12 5.16
CA LYS A 563 -7.33 24.98 6.00
C LYS A 563 -5.90 24.43 6.14
N ARG A 564 -5.75 23.12 6.38
CA ARG A 564 -4.44 22.44 6.41
C ARG A 564 -3.77 22.49 5.03
N ARG A 565 -4.52 22.25 3.93
CA ARG A 565 -4.04 22.37 2.55
C ARG A 565 -3.52 23.76 2.25
N LYS A 566 -4.26 24.80 2.63
CA LYS A 566 -3.85 26.22 2.50
C LYS A 566 -2.54 26.49 3.25
N ALA A 567 -2.43 26.00 4.50
CA ALA A 567 -1.23 26.18 5.31
C ALA A 567 0.00 25.55 4.65
N ILE A 568 -0.07 24.29 4.22
CA ILE A 568 1.10 23.62 3.62
C ILE A 568 1.50 24.21 2.26
N LEU A 569 0.53 24.65 1.43
CA LEU A 569 0.82 25.36 0.18
C LEU A 569 1.56 26.67 0.43
N THR A 570 1.15 27.42 1.47
CA THR A 570 1.79 28.66 1.86
C THR A 570 3.22 28.42 2.36
N ILE A 571 3.42 27.43 3.26
CA ILE A 571 4.74 27.09 3.78
C ILE A 571 5.66 26.57 2.66
N LEU A 572 5.15 25.72 1.78
CA LEU A 572 5.91 25.21 0.64
C LEU A 572 6.38 26.34 -0.27
N ALA A 573 5.48 27.24 -0.62
CA ALA A 573 5.77 28.38 -1.50
C ALA A 573 6.84 29.31 -0.91
N GLU A 574 6.76 29.58 0.38
CA GLU A 574 7.77 30.38 1.10
C GLU A 574 9.15 29.68 1.07
N LYS A 575 9.20 28.41 1.49
CA LYS A 575 10.43 27.65 1.59
C LYS A 575 11.09 27.37 0.24
N ALA A 576 10.30 27.09 -0.79
CA ALA A 576 10.80 26.87 -2.16
C ALA A 576 11.05 28.19 -2.92
N GLY A 577 10.75 29.36 -2.34
CA GLY A 577 10.93 30.65 -2.99
C GLY A 577 10.07 30.81 -4.24
N TRP A 578 8.78 30.44 -4.18
CA TRP A 578 7.85 30.51 -5.32
C TRP A 578 7.79 31.89 -5.97
N ASN A 579 7.80 32.94 -5.15
CA ASN A 579 7.75 34.32 -5.58
C ASN A 579 9.13 34.93 -5.99
N ASN A 580 10.21 34.17 -5.90
CA ASN A 580 11.52 34.61 -6.33
C ASN A 580 11.55 34.84 -7.86
N PRO A 581 12.44 35.70 -8.39
CA PRO A 581 12.61 35.87 -9.82
C PRO A 581 12.78 34.54 -10.55
N LYS A 582 12.19 34.45 -11.73
CA LYS A 582 12.32 33.24 -12.58
C LYS A 582 13.79 33.06 -12.99
N ILE A 583 14.26 31.83 -12.91
CA ILE A 583 15.57 31.43 -13.42
C ILE A 583 15.38 31.11 -14.91
N GLU A 584 16.19 31.71 -15.75
CA GLU A 584 16.14 31.47 -17.19
C GLU A 584 16.40 29.96 -17.51
N GLY A 585 15.61 29.41 -18.40
CA GLY A 585 15.69 27.98 -18.75
C GLY A 585 15.13 27.00 -17.72
N ILE A 586 14.58 27.48 -16.58
CA ILE A 586 13.94 26.66 -15.56
C ILE A 586 12.44 26.95 -15.49
N GLY A 587 11.63 25.91 -15.67
CA GLY A 587 10.19 25.95 -15.42
C GLY A 587 9.86 25.52 -14.00
N ARG A 588 8.88 26.17 -13.36
CA ARG A 588 8.38 25.82 -12.04
C ARG A 588 6.91 25.43 -12.11
N GLY A 589 6.56 24.33 -11.43
CA GLY A 589 5.18 23.86 -11.33
C GLY A 589 4.84 23.43 -9.92
N ILE A 590 3.62 23.67 -9.49
CA ILE A 590 3.11 23.33 -8.16
C ILE A 590 1.91 22.40 -8.26
N ALA A 591 1.80 21.48 -7.31
CA ALA A 591 0.65 20.61 -7.13
C ALA A 591 0.51 20.16 -5.68
N VAL A 592 -0.71 19.70 -5.31
CA VAL A 592 -1.04 19.22 -3.98
C VAL A 592 -1.94 17.99 -4.07
N GLY A 593 -1.74 17.02 -3.20
CA GLY A 593 -2.57 15.83 -3.11
C GLY A 593 -2.82 15.45 -1.66
N GLU A 594 -3.83 14.62 -1.45
CA GLU A 594 -4.19 14.11 -0.12
C GLU A 594 -4.50 12.63 -0.17
N ASP A 595 -4.15 11.94 0.89
CA ASP A 595 -4.50 10.54 1.09
C ASP A 595 -4.69 10.29 2.57
N ARG A 596 -5.92 9.87 2.96
CA ARG A 596 -6.25 9.46 4.32
C ARG A 596 -5.78 10.45 5.38
N LYS A 597 -6.13 11.73 5.18
CA LYS A 597 -5.80 12.86 6.04
C LYS A 597 -4.35 13.35 5.97
N SER A 598 -3.42 12.61 5.35
CA SER A 598 -2.12 13.18 5.00
C SER A 598 -2.24 14.08 3.79
N ILE A 599 -1.61 15.24 3.84
CA ILE A 599 -1.57 16.19 2.72
C ILE A 599 -0.13 16.36 2.30
N SER A 600 0.15 16.21 1.00
CA SER A 600 1.48 16.45 0.45
C SER A 600 1.40 17.41 -0.73
N ALA A 601 2.31 18.39 -0.79
CA ALA A 601 2.42 19.29 -1.91
C ALA A 601 3.87 19.33 -2.42
N ALA A 602 4.04 19.57 -3.73
CA ALA A 602 5.34 19.62 -4.37
C ALA A 602 5.47 20.83 -5.29
N ILE A 603 6.67 21.42 -5.31
CA ILE A 603 7.14 22.31 -6.36
C ILE A 603 8.26 21.58 -7.10
N ALA A 604 8.10 21.41 -8.41
CA ALA A 604 9.11 20.86 -9.30
C ALA A 604 9.77 21.97 -10.11
N GLU A 605 11.09 21.91 -10.24
CA GLU A 605 11.89 22.75 -11.13
C GLU A 605 12.44 21.86 -12.25
N VAL A 606 12.12 22.19 -13.50
CA VAL A 606 12.50 21.40 -14.66
C VAL A 606 13.22 22.23 -15.71
N LYS A 607 14.11 21.58 -16.47
CA LYS A 607 14.71 22.10 -17.69
C LYS A 607 14.56 21.08 -18.81
N ILE A 608 14.69 21.52 -20.05
CA ILE A 608 14.78 20.64 -21.20
C ILE A 608 16.18 20.81 -21.82
N GLU A 609 16.93 19.72 -21.87
CA GLU A 609 18.26 19.67 -22.49
C GLU A 609 18.27 18.58 -23.57
N GLU A 610 18.66 18.96 -24.78
CA GLU A 610 18.71 18.05 -25.93
C GLU A 610 17.39 17.29 -26.16
N GLY A 611 16.26 17.96 -25.94
CA GLY A 611 14.92 17.36 -26.04
C GLY A 611 14.50 16.51 -24.83
N MET A 612 15.38 16.27 -23.85
CA MET A 612 15.10 15.46 -22.68
C MET A 612 14.62 16.31 -21.50
N ILE A 613 13.55 15.85 -20.84
CA ILE A 613 13.05 16.45 -19.61
C ILE A 613 14.02 16.09 -18.47
N LYS A 614 14.60 17.09 -17.83
CA LYS A 614 15.45 16.93 -16.65
C LYS A 614 14.84 17.63 -15.46
N ILE A 615 14.63 16.90 -14.38
CA ILE A 615 14.17 17.45 -13.12
C ILE A 615 15.40 17.96 -12.36
N VAL A 616 15.42 19.25 -12.08
CA VAL A 616 16.52 19.91 -11.37
C VAL A 616 16.35 19.77 -9.87
N LYS A 617 15.15 20.09 -9.39
CA LYS A 617 14.82 20.07 -7.97
C LYS A 617 13.34 19.72 -7.76
N VAL A 618 13.07 19.01 -6.67
CA VAL A 618 11.71 18.84 -6.12
C VAL A 618 11.75 19.25 -4.67
N THR A 619 11.04 20.30 -4.31
CA THR A 619 10.77 20.67 -2.92
C THR A 619 9.39 20.15 -2.56
N GLN A 620 9.32 19.25 -1.57
CA GLN A 620 8.09 18.59 -1.18
C GLN A 620 7.81 18.77 0.31
N ILE A 621 6.58 19.16 0.63
CA ILE A 621 6.08 19.25 2.00
C ILE A 621 5.09 18.12 2.27
N ILE A 622 5.11 17.60 3.50
CA ILE A 622 4.12 16.65 3.98
C ILE A 622 3.59 17.09 5.35
N ASP A 623 2.27 17.09 5.50
CA ASP A 623 1.56 17.08 6.76
C ASP A 623 0.98 15.69 6.99
N ALA A 624 1.57 14.96 7.91
CA ALA A 624 1.13 13.63 8.33
C ALA A 624 0.75 13.59 9.83
N GLY A 625 0.29 14.71 10.36
CA GLY A 625 0.04 14.86 11.81
C GLY A 625 1.33 14.69 12.62
N LYS A 626 1.28 13.96 13.73
CA LYS A 626 2.44 13.71 14.60
C LYS A 626 3.47 12.83 13.90
N ILE A 627 4.70 13.29 13.83
CA ILE A 627 5.82 12.56 13.23
C ILE A 627 6.49 11.67 14.28
N VAL A 628 6.49 10.36 14.04
CA VAL A 628 7.12 9.38 14.94
C VAL A 628 8.63 9.32 14.71
N ASN A 629 9.07 9.10 13.46
CA ASN A 629 10.49 9.07 13.08
C ASN A 629 10.74 10.00 11.89
N PRO A 630 11.29 11.20 12.08
CA PRO A 630 11.59 12.15 10.99
C PRO A 630 12.49 11.57 9.90
N SER A 631 13.51 10.78 10.25
CA SER A 631 14.39 10.11 9.28
C SER A 631 13.59 9.14 8.39
N GLY A 632 12.67 8.36 8.96
CA GLY A 632 11.80 7.46 8.21
C GLY A 632 10.84 8.21 7.28
N VAL A 633 10.26 9.32 7.74
CA VAL A 633 9.38 10.17 6.91
C VAL A 633 10.15 10.74 5.72
N ARG A 634 11.36 11.28 5.93
CA ARG A 634 12.23 11.79 4.86
C ARG A 634 12.48 10.73 3.79
N GLN A 635 12.90 9.53 4.20
CA GLN A 635 13.15 8.42 3.28
C GLN A 635 11.91 8.02 2.47
N GLN A 636 10.72 8.06 3.09
CA GLN A 636 9.49 7.75 2.39
C GLN A 636 9.10 8.82 1.36
N VAL A 637 9.30 10.11 1.67
CA VAL A 637 9.05 11.21 0.74
C VAL A 637 10.04 11.16 -0.43
N GLU A 638 11.33 11.00 -0.16
CA GLU A 638 12.37 10.87 -1.20
C GLU A 638 12.11 9.68 -2.14
N GLY A 639 11.84 8.50 -1.56
CA GLY A 639 11.52 7.30 -2.35
C GLY A 639 10.21 7.40 -3.13
N ALA A 640 9.20 8.09 -2.60
CA ALA A 640 7.94 8.35 -3.30
C ALA A 640 8.14 9.34 -4.46
N THR A 641 8.93 10.40 -4.25
CA THR A 641 9.29 11.36 -5.28
C THR A 641 9.99 10.68 -6.45
N MET A 642 11.01 9.84 -6.17
CA MET A 642 11.73 9.11 -7.20
C MET A 642 10.83 8.15 -7.98
N MET A 643 9.98 7.39 -7.29
CA MET A 643 9.06 6.45 -7.95
C MET A 643 7.99 7.16 -8.77
N ALA A 644 7.41 8.24 -8.26
CA ALA A 644 6.42 9.02 -8.98
C ALA A 644 7.00 9.73 -10.20
N MET A 645 8.23 10.27 -10.07
CA MET A 645 8.99 10.86 -11.17
C MET A 645 9.30 9.84 -12.27
N SER A 646 9.78 8.65 -11.89
CA SER A 646 10.05 7.54 -12.81
C SER A 646 8.82 7.20 -13.63
N ALA A 647 7.70 6.95 -12.96
CA ALA A 647 6.42 6.64 -13.59
C ALA A 647 5.88 7.80 -14.45
N ALA A 648 6.15 9.06 -14.05
CA ALA A 648 5.72 10.22 -14.83
C ALA A 648 6.53 10.41 -16.11
N LEU A 649 7.80 10.08 -16.11
CA LEU A 649 8.71 10.39 -17.22
C LEU A 649 8.89 9.24 -18.22
N TYR A 650 8.93 7.98 -17.74
CA TYR A 650 9.49 6.88 -18.53
C TYR A 650 8.62 5.62 -18.61
N GLU A 651 7.89 5.28 -17.54
CA GLU A 651 7.30 3.95 -17.37
C GLU A 651 6.06 3.75 -18.24
N ASP A 652 6.11 2.77 -19.14
CA ASP A 652 5.00 2.34 -19.99
C ASP A 652 5.09 0.83 -20.25
N VAL A 653 3.95 0.17 -20.45
CA VAL A 653 3.85 -1.25 -20.80
C VAL A 653 3.17 -1.39 -22.14
N HIS A 654 3.80 -2.11 -23.05
CA HIS A 654 3.31 -2.37 -24.39
C HIS A 654 2.78 -3.80 -24.50
N ILE A 655 1.75 -3.95 -25.30
CA ILE A 655 1.14 -5.25 -25.62
C ILE A 655 1.08 -5.39 -27.13
N GLU A 656 1.73 -6.43 -27.64
CA GLU A 656 1.76 -6.81 -29.04
C GLU A 656 1.42 -8.29 -29.17
N ASP A 657 0.59 -8.67 -30.13
CA ASP A 657 0.16 -10.06 -30.40
C ASP A 657 -0.22 -10.84 -29.13
N SER A 658 -0.93 -10.18 -28.20
CA SER A 658 -1.37 -10.73 -26.90
C SER A 658 -0.24 -11.03 -25.90
N GLN A 659 0.96 -10.49 -26.11
CA GLN A 659 2.09 -10.62 -25.19
C GLN A 659 2.50 -9.25 -24.64
N VAL A 660 3.01 -9.23 -23.41
CA VAL A 660 3.68 -8.06 -22.86
C VAL A 660 5.09 -7.99 -23.44
N VAL A 661 5.45 -6.83 -24.00
CA VAL A 661 6.73 -6.62 -24.69
C VAL A 661 7.88 -6.49 -23.69
N GLU A 662 7.62 -5.81 -22.57
CA GLU A 662 8.64 -5.56 -21.55
C GLU A 662 8.94 -6.84 -20.76
N THR A 663 10.21 -7.16 -20.64
CA THR A 663 10.70 -8.36 -19.97
C THR A 663 11.69 -8.07 -18.86
N ASN A 664 12.34 -6.89 -18.90
CA ASN A 664 13.35 -6.50 -17.91
C ASN A 664 13.62 -4.97 -18.00
N PHE A 665 14.46 -4.46 -17.12
CA PHE A 665 14.89 -3.05 -17.08
C PHE A 665 15.65 -2.55 -18.32
N HIS A 666 16.05 -3.42 -19.24
CA HIS A 666 16.64 -2.99 -20.51
C HIS A 666 15.61 -2.41 -21.48
N ASN A 667 14.34 -2.80 -21.37
CA ASN A 667 13.24 -2.31 -22.21
C ASN A 667 12.05 -1.72 -21.40
N TYR A 668 12.06 -1.83 -20.08
CA TYR A 668 11.19 -1.06 -19.18
C TYR A 668 12.03 -0.04 -18.41
N HIS A 669 12.00 1.19 -18.88
CA HIS A 669 12.86 2.24 -18.34
C HIS A 669 12.33 2.77 -17.01
N VAL A 670 13.21 2.82 -16.01
CA VAL A 670 12.96 3.43 -14.70
C VAL A 670 14.03 4.48 -14.41
N ALA A 671 13.70 5.44 -13.56
CA ALA A 671 14.68 6.43 -13.11
C ALA A 671 15.83 5.75 -12.34
N THR A 672 17.05 6.20 -12.62
CA THR A 672 18.28 5.72 -11.97
C THR A 672 18.88 6.81 -11.09
N LEU A 673 19.99 6.52 -10.41
CA LEU A 673 20.73 7.53 -9.65
C LEU A 673 21.18 8.72 -10.52
N LEU A 674 21.45 8.51 -11.81
CA LEU A 674 21.81 9.58 -12.75
C LEU A 674 20.66 10.57 -13.01
N ASN A 675 19.44 10.14 -12.81
CA ASN A 675 18.24 10.96 -12.99
C ASN A 675 17.76 11.63 -11.69
N THR A 676 18.44 11.36 -10.56
CA THR A 676 18.00 11.85 -9.25
C THR A 676 18.14 13.36 -9.15
N PRO A 677 17.02 14.11 -8.95
CA PRO A 677 17.07 15.54 -8.72
C PRO A 677 17.54 15.85 -7.30
N GLN A 678 17.80 17.11 -7.01
CA GLN A 678 17.82 17.56 -5.63
C GLN A 678 16.42 17.43 -5.03
N ILE A 679 16.28 16.66 -3.94
CA ILE A 679 15.00 16.52 -3.22
C ILE A 679 15.12 17.20 -1.86
N GLU A 680 14.26 18.17 -1.62
CA GLU A 680 14.14 18.85 -0.34
C GLU A 680 12.81 18.49 0.32
N VAL A 681 12.88 17.95 1.55
CA VAL A 681 11.71 17.47 2.29
C VAL A 681 11.42 18.40 3.46
N ILE A 682 10.22 18.94 3.49
CA ILE A 682 9.68 19.76 4.57
C ILE A 682 8.62 18.92 5.31
N MET A 683 8.76 18.79 6.61
CA MET A 683 7.80 18.11 7.46
C MET A 683 7.01 19.14 8.26
N HIS A 684 5.69 19.03 8.25
CA HIS A 684 4.78 19.87 9.01
C HIS A 684 3.95 19.03 9.98
N GLU A 685 3.91 19.41 11.25
CA GLU A 685 3.04 18.80 12.26
C GLU A 685 1.83 19.70 12.51
N SER A 686 0.64 19.27 12.11
CA SER A 686 -0.63 20.01 12.29
C SER A 686 -1.25 19.85 13.67
N GLY A 687 -0.61 19.12 14.60
CA GLY A 687 -1.17 18.82 15.92
C GLY A 687 -2.10 17.58 15.93
N GLU A 688 -2.35 17.00 14.79
CA GLU A 688 -3.16 15.79 14.63
C GLU A 688 -2.40 14.52 15.09
N LYS A 689 -3.13 13.41 15.29
CA LYS A 689 -2.51 12.08 15.46
C LYS A 689 -1.68 11.72 14.23
N PRO A 690 -0.75 10.73 14.34
CA PRO A 690 0.01 10.29 13.17
C PRO A 690 -0.88 9.77 12.04
N PHE A 691 -0.57 10.19 10.81
CA PHE A 691 -1.14 9.67 9.57
C PHE A 691 -0.07 8.94 8.75
N GLY A 692 -0.47 8.34 7.63
CA GLY A 692 0.42 7.59 6.76
C GLY A 692 1.33 8.48 5.92
N VAL A 693 2.55 7.99 5.63
CA VAL A 693 3.53 8.72 4.80
C VAL A 693 4.06 7.91 3.61
N GLY A 694 3.58 6.67 3.46
CA GLY A 694 4.11 5.76 2.44
C GLY A 694 3.67 6.09 1.01
N GLU A 695 2.44 6.54 0.83
CA GLU A 695 1.79 6.76 -0.47
C GLU A 695 1.47 8.23 -0.75
N PRO A 696 1.04 9.07 0.21
CA PRO A 696 0.62 10.45 -0.05
C PRO A 696 1.65 11.28 -0.83
N PRO A 697 2.97 11.16 -0.60
CA PRO A 697 3.96 11.93 -1.35
C PRO A 697 4.04 11.62 -2.85
N MET A 698 3.43 10.51 -3.32
CA MET A 698 3.37 10.19 -4.75
C MET A 698 2.50 11.18 -5.53
N ALA A 699 1.42 11.66 -4.91
CA ALA A 699 0.33 12.38 -5.57
C ALA A 699 0.76 13.66 -6.30
N PRO A 700 1.50 14.60 -5.68
CA PRO A 700 1.75 15.91 -6.28
C PRO A 700 2.88 15.91 -7.32
N VAL A 701 3.68 14.83 -7.44
CA VAL A 701 4.94 14.88 -8.20
C VAL A 701 4.70 14.97 -9.71
N ALA A 702 3.90 14.06 -10.28
CA ALA A 702 3.63 14.05 -11.73
C ALA A 702 2.97 15.34 -12.22
N PRO A 703 1.90 15.87 -11.56
CA PRO A 703 1.31 17.13 -12.00
C PRO A 703 2.23 18.33 -11.78
N ALA A 704 3.05 18.37 -10.72
CA ALA A 704 4.02 19.46 -10.54
C ALA A 704 5.03 19.49 -11.68
N ILE A 705 5.53 18.33 -12.13
CA ILE A 705 6.45 18.22 -13.28
C ILE A 705 5.75 18.70 -14.57
N ALA A 706 4.53 18.21 -14.85
CA ALA A 706 3.78 18.60 -16.05
C ALA A 706 3.49 20.10 -16.08
N ASN A 707 3.13 20.69 -14.94
CA ASN A 707 2.89 22.14 -14.78
C ASN A 707 4.18 22.95 -14.97
N ALA A 708 5.32 22.42 -14.49
CA ALA A 708 6.62 23.05 -14.69
C ALA A 708 7.05 23.05 -16.17
N ILE A 709 6.80 21.95 -16.91
CA ILE A 709 7.04 21.88 -18.35
C ILE A 709 6.19 22.91 -19.09
N PHE A 710 4.92 23.05 -18.73
CA PHE A 710 4.05 24.07 -19.32
C PHE A 710 4.56 25.47 -19.02
N ASN A 711 4.95 25.75 -17.79
CA ASN A 711 5.51 27.07 -17.41
C ASN A 711 6.78 27.42 -18.20
N LEU A 712 7.61 26.41 -18.53
CA LEU A 712 8.83 26.60 -19.31
C LEU A 712 8.57 26.78 -20.82
N THR A 713 7.65 25.96 -21.38
CA THR A 713 7.56 25.76 -22.84
C THR A 713 6.25 26.24 -23.45
N GLY A 714 5.23 26.48 -22.64
CA GLY A 714 3.84 26.68 -23.11
C GLY A 714 3.16 25.38 -23.61
N LYS A 715 3.84 24.23 -23.61
CA LYS A 715 3.29 22.94 -24.06
C LYS A 715 2.57 22.24 -22.92
N ARG A 716 1.27 22.03 -23.04
CA ARG A 716 0.47 21.33 -22.03
C ARG A 716 0.45 19.83 -22.33
N LEU A 717 1.25 19.08 -21.56
CA LEU A 717 1.33 17.62 -21.65
C LEU A 717 0.25 16.98 -20.78
N ARG A 718 -0.67 16.23 -21.40
CA ARG A 718 -1.85 15.62 -20.77
C ARG A 718 -1.82 14.09 -20.76
N SER A 719 -0.69 13.50 -21.15
CA SER A 719 -0.49 12.03 -21.08
C SER A 719 0.86 11.69 -20.46
N LEU A 720 0.89 10.60 -19.70
CA LEU A 720 2.12 9.98 -19.23
C LEU A 720 2.49 8.83 -20.21
N PRO A 721 3.78 8.52 -20.38
CA PRO A 721 4.94 9.24 -19.84
C PRO A 721 5.12 10.63 -20.49
N LEU A 722 5.58 11.60 -19.68
CA LEU A 722 5.74 12.99 -20.13
C LEU A 722 6.80 13.14 -21.21
N GLN A 723 7.89 12.33 -21.19
CA GLN A 723 8.90 12.36 -22.23
C GLN A 723 8.29 11.97 -23.59
N THR A 724 7.57 10.85 -23.64
CA THR A 724 6.87 10.42 -24.86
C THR A 724 5.83 11.44 -25.34
N ALA A 725 5.14 12.09 -24.38
CA ALA A 725 4.17 13.13 -24.71
C ALA A 725 4.83 14.38 -25.30
N LEU A 726 6.02 14.75 -24.80
CA LEU A 726 6.83 15.85 -25.34
C LEU A 726 7.34 15.54 -26.75
N ASP A 727 7.92 14.36 -26.95
CA ASP A 727 8.48 13.91 -28.25
C ASP A 727 7.43 13.86 -29.38
N ASN A 728 6.17 13.66 -29.00
CA ASN A 728 5.05 13.59 -29.94
C ASN A 728 4.22 14.88 -30.00
N PHE A 729 4.57 15.92 -29.24
CA PHE A 729 3.74 17.14 -29.13
C PHE A 729 3.64 17.88 -30.45
N ASP A 730 4.76 18.04 -31.15
CA ASP A 730 4.84 18.81 -32.41
C ASP A 730 4.49 17.94 -33.65
N LYS A 731 4.22 16.62 -33.45
CA LYS A 731 3.82 15.71 -34.52
C LYS A 731 2.30 15.63 -34.75
N LYS A 732 1.54 16.26 -33.84
CA LYS A 732 0.08 16.40 -33.93
C LYS A 732 -0.31 17.72 -34.57
#